data_1bd8208e2f1537469795fc52246eff9c
#
_entry.id   1bd8208e2f1537469795fc52246eff9c
#
_cell.length_a   1.000
_cell.length_b   1.000
_cell.length_c   1.000
_cell.angle_alpha   90.00
_cell.angle_beta   90.00
_cell.angle_gamma   90.00
#
_symmetry.space_group_name_H-M   'P 1'
#
loop_
_entity.id
_entity.type
_entity.pdbx_description
1 polymer ?
#
loop_
_entity_poly.entity_id
_entity_poly.type
_entity_poly.pdbx_seq_one_letter_code
_entity_poly.pdbx_strand_id
1 'polypeptide(L)'
;MNPLKYIIVIFLFQTIFVTNSIGQYSISGQVNDSLSIGIAGARITLFDSTLSYFAEKRTDVSGTFTINNIPAGNYLLGVEKISKEYFQQTITVPMSTQLGITLQRESQPGGWTTIIQSPEALGGTNLGILMPNGKIFYCHSTKDPFYFDPSINDTIPAIGDTSVLGCTGPVLMPNGLVVMAGGTLQEVYGPGCRRVKTFDYTNNVWALRDSLLDYRWYPTVTKLADNRLLIYGGGNLNNPQRTSSSELYDPVTWTTQWTDSLSIGNEVSPNVLLYNGKVLMTHRPPMLFDPVTMQWDSAGQFVQGPRMPNGDHADHELVQLSGGDVMAIGYKSFNANLGTFVERYNHITDSWSLGSSISPIRSRAKTVLLPNEKIAVIGGYKEDLNDTTSVNQWGYMNLCDEYDPVTDSWRRLSRLNIQREYHCNAILVPDGRVIAVGGEGQPGNEPPFSYIEAFSPPYLFRGIRPVISNLSTNNFQRGASITFDIALTDSVTKVFLYSTQSVTHFMNTGNNRFVHLNFNQSGNTISITLPNDSLIIPDGFYMLFAMVDDIPSIAKIISLVGSFTTDIHELQSSTNITIYPNPSYNSLTINNKSFGDGIFSVDIVDITGKVLKEWKMLNKIETIPINDLPIGSYLIRFKSEKYNEIKRIIVVR
;
A
#
# COMPACT_ATOMS: atom_id res chain seq x y z
N MET A 1 27.56 19.40 16.98
CA MET A 1 26.49 18.56 16.40
C MET A 1 25.92 19.31 15.22
N ASN A 2 26.25 18.90 14.01
CA ASN A 2 25.77 19.57 12.81
C ASN A 2 24.60 18.79 12.22
N PRO A 3 23.46 19.44 11.98
CA PRO A 3 22.38 18.81 11.23
C PRO A 3 22.81 18.70 9.76
N LEU A 4 22.63 17.52 9.17
CA LEU A 4 22.76 17.30 7.73
C LEU A 4 21.69 18.14 7.01
N LYS A 5 22.10 19.29 6.49
CA LYS A 5 21.29 20.06 5.55
C LYS A 5 21.41 19.42 4.18
N TYR A 6 20.31 18.96 3.63
CA TYR A 6 20.24 18.65 2.21
C TYR A 6 20.42 19.94 1.42
N ILE A 7 21.57 20.09 0.76
CA ILE A 7 21.81 21.19 -0.15
C ILE A 7 21.29 20.76 -1.52
N ILE A 8 20.17 21.33 -1.92
CA ILE A 8 19.77 21.34 -3.34
C ILE A 8 20.71 22.32 -4.02
N VAL A 9 21.70 21.82 -4.74
CA VAL A 9 22.59 22.65 -5.55
C VAL A 9 21.93 22.82 -6.92
N ILE A 10 21.34 24.00 -7.15
CA ILE A 10 20.90 24.41 -8.49
C ILE A 10 22.12 24.83 -9.27
N PHE A 11 22.50 24.03 -10.28
CA PHE A 11 23.55 24.41 -11.22
C PHE A 11 22.95 25.19 -12.40
N LEU A 12 23.42 26.43 -12.57
CA LEU A 12 23.21 27.21 -13.78
C LEU A 12 24.13 26.67 -14.90
N PHE A 13 23.57 26.16 -15.95
CA PHE A 13 24.31 25.69 -17.12
C PHE A 13 24.81 26.88 -17.96
N GLN A 14 26.13 27.02 -18.06
CA GLN A 14 26.76 27.63 -19.24
C GLN A 14 27.16 26.53 -20.21
N THR A 15 26.53 26.49 -21.37
CA THR A 15 26.89 25.59 -22.47
C THR A 15 28.22 26.07 -23.10
N ILE A 16 29.31 25.40 -22.72
CA ILE A 16 30.58 25.50 -23.44
C ILE A 16 30.73 24.21 -24.25
N PHE A 17 30.69 24.31 -25.57
CA PHE A 17 31.11 23.23 -26.44
C PHE A 17 32.62 23.03 -26.31
N VAL A 18 33.04 22.00 -25.60
CA VAL A 18 34.42 21.52 -25.57
C VAL A 18 34.51 20.25 -26.41
N THR A 19 35.31 20.26 -27.44
CA THR A 19 35.68 19.11 -28.24
C THR A 19 36.42 18.10 -27.36
N ASN A 20 35.87 16.88 -27.23
CA ASN A 20 36.31 15.83 -26.32
C ASN A 20 37.66 15.20 -26.70
N SER A 21 38.67 15.40 -25.86
CA SER A 21 39.58 14.29 -25.53
C SER A 21 39.06 13.70 -24.22
N ILE A 22 38.43 12.52 -24.30
CA ILE A 22 37.89 11.83 -23.12
C ILE A 22 39.09 11.25 -22.37
N GLY A 23 39.71 12.03 -21.51
CA GLY A 23 40.63 11.50 -20.50
C GLY A 23 39.82 10.66 -19.52
N GLN A 24 40.07 9.35 -19.48
CA GLN A 24 39.48 8.45 -18.49
C GLN A 24 40.36 8.45 -17.25
N TYR A 25 39.80 8.81 -16.14
CA TYR A 25 40.50 8.89 -14.85
C TYR A 25 40.10 7.72 -13.95
N SER A 26 40.84 7.54 -12.87
CA SER A 26 40.51 6.59 -11.82
C SER A 26 40.26 7.34 -10.51
N ILE A 27 39.26 6.87 -9.76
CA ILE A 27 39.00 7.28 -8.39
C ILE A 27 39.41 6.11 -7.50
N SER A 28 40.28 6.35 -6.54
CA SER A 28 40.68 5.33 -5.56
C SER A 28 40.58 5.87 -4.13
N GLY A 29 40.41 4.98 -3.18
CA GLY A 29 40.31 5.34 -1.78
C GLY A 29 40.29 4.13 -0.86
N GLN A 30 40.19 4.42 0.42
CA GLN A 30 40.06 3.43 1.48
C GLN A 30 38.89 3.78 2.39
N VAL A 31 38.09 2.80 2.72
CA VAL A 31 36.98 2.90 3.65
C VAL A 31 37.35 2.18 4.94
N ASN A 32 37.35 2.90 6.04
CA ASN A 32 37.70 2.40 7.37
C ASN A 32 36.51 2.57 8.33
N ASP A 33 36.55 1.85 9.42
CA ASP A 33 35.70 2.15 10.58
C ASP A 33 36.36 3.21 11.50
N SER A 34 35.66 3.54 12.59
CA SER A 34 36.13 4.52 13.58
C SER A 34 37.45 4.11 14.32
N LEU A 35 37.84 2.85 14.19
CA LEU A 35 39.08 2.32 14.73
C LEU A 35 40.18 2.22 13.67
N SER A 36 39.98 2.82 12.48
CA SER A 36 40.88 2.78 11.32
C SER A 36 41.08 1.37 10.74
N ILE A 37 40.15 0.46 10.98
CA ILE A 37 40.15 -0.89 10.39
C ILE A 37 39.43 -0.84 9.05
N GLY A 38 40.04 -1.38 8.00
CA GLY A 38 39.45 -1.43 6.66
C GLY A 38 38.13 -2.18 6.63
N ILE A 39 37.13 -1.62 5.98
CA ILE A 39 35.80 -2.23 5.84
C ILE A 39 35.71 -2.96 4.50
N ALA A 40 35.69 -4.29 4.54
CA ALA A 40 35.49 -5.12 3.36
C ALA A 40 34.04 -5.07 2.86
N GLY A 41 33.88 -5.07 1.52
CA GLY A 41 32.57 -5.12 0.87
C GLY A 41 31.68 -3.89 1.10
N ALA A 42 32.26 -2.75 1.51
CA ALA A 42 31.53 -1.49 1.47
C ALA A 42 31.25 -1.10 0.01
N ARG A 43 30.05 -0.66 -0.27
CA ARG A 43 29.62 -0.27 -1.60
C ARG A 43 29.94 1.20 -1.84
N ILE A 44 30.61 1.46 -2.93
CA ILE A 44 30.94 2.81 -3.40
C ILE A 44 30.10 3.06 -4.63
N THR A 45 29.27 4.10 -4.61
CA THR A 45 28.41 4.46 -5.73
C THR A 45 28.74 5.88 -6.19
N LEU A 46 28.84 6.08 -7.49
CA LEU A 46 28.97 7.40 -8.09
C LEU A 46 27.68 7.78 -8.81
N PHE A 47 27.22 8.99 -8.58
CA PHE A 47 26.15 9.61 -9.32
C PHE A 47 26.71 10.81 -10.07
N ASP A 48 26.23 11.00 -11.30
CA ASP A 48 26.57 12.18 -12.09
C ASP A 48 25.88 13.46 -11.58
N SER A 49 26.10 14.57 -12.23
CA SER A 49 25.50 15.86 -11.88
C SER A 49 23.97 15.89 -11.99
N THR A 50 23.35 14.91 -12.62
CA THR A 50 21.89 14.73 -12.71
C THR A 50 21.34 13.81 -11.65
N LEU A 51 22.21 13.33 -10.74
CA LEU A 51 21.92 12.29 -9.74
C LEU A 51 21.55 10.93 -10.37
N SER A 52 21.93 10.71 -11.63
CA SER A 52 21.82 9.42 -12.27
C SER A 52 22.99 8.52 -11.87
N TYR A 53 22.68 7.24 -11.65
CA TYR A 53 23.70 6.22 -11.38
C TYR A 53 24.75 6.21 -12.48
N PHE A 54 26.00 6.26 -12.11
CA PHE A 54 27.12 6.30 -13.04
C PHE A 54 28.03 5.06 -12.93
N ALA A 55 28.46 4.72 -11.71
CA ALA A 55 29.36 3.60 -11.48
C ALA A 55 29.27 3.05 -10.05
N GLU A 56 29.62 1.80 -9.86
CA GLU A 56 29.69 1.13 -8.56
C GLU A 56 30.97 0.32 -8.41
N LYS A 57 31.46 0.23 -7.18
CA LYS A 57 32.54 -0.66 -6.77
C LYS A 57 32.37 -1.09 -5.31
N ARG A 58 32.83 -2.29 -4.98
CA ARG A 58 32.93 -2.71 -3.59
C ARG A 58 34.39 -2.69 -3.14
N THR A 59 34.60 -2.37 -1.88
CA THR A 59 35.93 -2.44 -1.26
C THR A 59 36.38 -3.90 -1.14
N ASP A 60 37.67 -4.10 -1.26
CA ASP A 60 38.33 -5.37 -0.98
C ASP A 60 38.45 -5.66 0.53
N VAL A 61 39.16 -6.72 0.90
CA VAL A 61 39.34 -7.16 2.29
C VAL A 61 40.07 -6.11 3.16
N SER A 62 40.86 -5.23 2.55
CA SER A 62 41.57 -4.14 3.24
C SER A 62 40.79 -2.83 3.29
N GLY A 63 39.56 -2.80 2.76
CA GLY A 63 38.75 -1.60 2.65
C GLY A 63 39.11 -0.71 1.47
N THR A 64 39.99 -1.13 0.55
CA THR A 64 40.38 -0.32 -0.61
C THR A 64 39.46 -0.52 -1.81
N PHE A 65 39.33 0.52 -2.62
CA PHE A 65 38.58 0.49 -3.87
C PHE A 65 39.26 1.33 -4.96
N THR A 66 39.00 0.97 -6.22
CA THR A 66 39.38 1.76 -7.39
C THR A 66 38.27 1.65 -8.43
N ILE A 67 37.76 2.78 -8.91
CA ILE A 67 36.82 2.89 -10.00
C ILE A 67 37.56 3.52 -11.18
N ASN A 68 37.62 2.82 -12.30
CA ASN A 68 38.33 3.25 -13.50
C ASN A 68 37.34 3.83 -14.52
N ASN A 69 37.92 4.49 -15.53
CA ASN A 69 37.21 4.99 -16.70
C ASN A 69 36.17 6.08 -16.38
N ILE A 70 36.46 6.95 -15.44
CA ILE A 70 35.59 8.04 -15.04
C ILE A 70 35.97 9.29 -15.86
N PRO A 71 35.03 9.90 -16.59
CA PRO A 71 35.24 11.20 -17.23
C PRO A 71 35.55 12.31 -16.25
N ALA A 72 36.21 13.38 -16.71
CA ALA A 72 36.35 14.58 -15.90
C ALA A 72 34.97 15.20 -15.60
N GLY A 73 34.73 15.58 -14.37
CA GLY A 73 33.44 16.16 -13.95
C GLY A 73 33.24 16.15 -12.44
N ASN A 74 32.07 16.62 -12.04
CA ASN A 74 31.62 16.57 -10.64
C ASN A 74 30.69 15.37 -10.45
N TYR A 75 30.92 14.64 -9.39
CA TYR A 75 30.18 13.44 -9.02
C TYR A 75 29.77 13.50 -7.56
N LEU A 76 28.63 12.90 -7.26
CA LEU A 76 28.27 12.59 -5.89
C LEU A 76 28.73 11.17 -5.58
N LEU A 77 29.63 11.03 -4.62
CA LEU A 77 30.11 9.75 -4.12
C LEU A 77 29.29 9.34 -2.91
N GLY A 78 28.64 8.19 -2.97
CA GLY A 78 28.00 7.53 -1.85
C GLY A 78 28.83 6.34 -1.38
N VAL A 79 28.92 6.14 -0.07
CA VAL A 79 29.57 4.95 0.52
C VAL A 79 28.72 4.37 1.61
N GLU A 80 28.46 3.10 1.51
CA GLU A 80 27.60 2.39 2.44
C GLU A 80 28.12 1.01 2.84
N LYS A 81 27.75 0.62 4.03
CA LYS A 81 27.90 -0.74 4.55
C LYS A 81 26.78 -0.98 5.56
N ILE A 82 26.14 -2.14 5.48
CA ILE A 82 25.12 -2.56 6.45
C ILE A 82 25.65 -2.37 7.88
N SER A 83 24.86 -1.75 8.75
CA SER A 83 25.19 -1.36 10.13
C SER A 83 26.20 -0.20 10.30
N LYS A 84 26.46 0.53 9.25
CA LYS A 84 27.27 1.76 9.27
C LYS A 84 26.41 2.94 8.79
N GLU A 85 26.75 4.14 9.24
CA GLU A 85 26.14 5.37 8.70
C GLU A 85 26.49 5.52 7.22
N TYR A 86 25.54 6.02 6.44
CA TYR A 86 25.79 6.36 5.04
C TYR A 86 26.70 7.58 4.95
N PHE A 87 27.77 7.46 4.15
CA PHE A 87 28.65 8.57 3.87
C PHE A 87 28.40 9.10 2.46
N GLN A 88 28.38 10.41 2.32
CA GLN A 88 28.18 11.07 1.05
C GLN A 88 29.10 12.28 0.90
N GLN A 89 29.70 12.46 -0.27
CA GLN A 89 30.59 13.58 -0.58
C GLN A 89 30.55 13.93 -2.06
N THR A 90 30.52 15.23 -2.39
CA THR A 90 30.78 15.68 -3.76
C THR A 90 32.28 15.63 -4.04
N ILE A 91 32.64 15.05 -5.18
CA ILE A 91 34.03 14.96 -5.63
C ILE A 91 34.16 15.52 -7.05
N THR A 92 35.33 16.03 -7.37
CA THR A 92 35.70 16.51 -8.72
C THR A 92 36.75 15.59 -9.31
N VAL A 93 36.54 15.12 -10.51
CA VAL A 93 37.47 14.26 -11.27
C VAL A 93 38.11 15.10 -12.36
N PRO A 94 39.45 15.11 -12.53
CA PRO A 94 40.44 14.29 -11.83
C PRO A 94 40.71 14.74 -10.39
N MET A 95 41.01 13.75 -9.55
CA MET A 95 41.37 13.96 -8.15
C MET A 95 42.91 13.95 -7.97
N SER A 96 43.42 14.79 -7.11
CA SER A 96 44.85 14.85 -6.80
C SER A 96 45.28 13.89 -5.67
N THR A 97 44.35 13.38 -4.89
CA THR A 97 44.60 12.53 -3.73
C THR A 97 43.62 11.37 -3.64
N GLN A 98 44.03 10.31 -2.97
CA GLN A 98 43.14 9.21 -2.63
C GLN A 98 42.14 9.65 -1.57
N LEU A 99 40.92 9.06 -1.66
CA LEU A 99 39.87 9.31 -0.69
C LEU A 99 40.09 8.49 0.58
N GLY A 100 40.10 9.16 1.72
CA GLY A 100 39.99 8.52 3.03
C GLY A 100 38.58 8.68 3.58
N ILE A 101 37.87 7.57 3.73
CA ILE A 101 36.46 7.56 4.16
C ILE A 101 36.36 6.78 5.47
N THR A 102 35.75 7.40 6.49
CA THR A 102 35.45 6.71 7.75
C THR A 102 33.95 6.55 7.91
N LEU A 103 33.49 5.31 7.96
CA LEU A 103 32.10 5.00 8.27
C LEU A 103 31.91 4.79 9.77
N GLN A 104 31.02 5.55 10.35
CA GLN A 104 30.60 5.37 11.74
C GLN A 104 29.63 4.21 11.86
N ARG A 105 29.54 3.62 13.06
CA ARG A 105 28.46 2.69 13.35
C ARG A 105 27.14 3.47 13.37
N GLU A 106 26.08 2.88 12.79
CA GLU A 106 24.73 3.48 12.91
C GLU A 106 24.41 3.67 14.39
N SER A 107 24.29 4.93 14.81
CA SER A 107 24.10 5.29 16.21
C SER A 107 22.68 5.02 16.69
N GLN A 108 21.71 4.99 15.77
CA GLN A 108 20.29 4.78 16.04
C GLN A 108 19.66 3.85 14.99
N PRO A 109 19.81 2.52 15.15
CA PRO A 109 19.22 1.56 14.23
C PRO A 109 17.70 1.41 14.43
N GLY A 110 17.07 2.27 15.23
CA GLY A 110 15.70 2.08 15.70
C GLY A 110 15.62 1.05 16.84
N GLY A 111 14.42 0.67 17.22
CA GLY A 111 14.21 -0.30 18.30
C GLY A 111 12.92 -1.08 18.15
N TRP A 112 12.97 -2.38 18.42
CA TRP A 112 11.79 -3.24 18.54
C TRP A 112 11.39 -3.42 19.99
N THR A 113 10.11 -3.29 20.27
CA THR A 113 9.52 -3.54 21.58
C THR A 113 8.41 -4.55 21.45
N THR A 114 8.47 -5.65 22.18
CA THR A 114 7.34 -6.57 22.32
C THR A 114 6.30 -5.90 23.20
N ILE A 115 5.12 -5.65 22.65
CA ILE A 115 4.02 -4.97 23.32
C ILE A 115 3.12 -6.00 24.00
N ILE A 116 2.75 -7.03 23.25
CA ILE A 116 1.87 -8.09 23.72
C ILE A 116 2.53 -9.43 23.46
N GLN A 117 2.51 -10.27 24.48
CA GLN A 117 2.85 -11.68 24.42
C GLN A 117 1.67 -12.44 25.03
N SER A 118 0.81 -12.99 24.17
CA SER A 118 -0.32 -13.81 24.64
C SER A 118 -0.12 -15.26 24.21
N PRO A 119 -0.12 -16.22 25.13
CA PRO A 119 -0.08 -17.64 24.77
C PRO A 119 -1.36 -18.11 24.09
N GLU A 120 -2.45 -17.37 24.20
CA GLU A 120 -3.78 -17.85 23.81
C GLU A 120 -4.36 -17.19 22.57
N ALA A 121 -3.64 -16.86 21.55
CA ALA A 121 -4.40 -16.67 20.35
C ALA A 121 -4.76 -15.25 19.87
N LEU A 122 -3.77 -14.47 19.62
CA LEU A 122 -3.89 -13.55 18.48
C LEU A 122 -3.73 -14.33 17.15
N GLY A 123 -4.29 -15.55 17.11
CA GLY A 123 -4.03 -16.53 16.07
C GLY A 123 -4.31 -15.98 14.68
N GLY A 124 -3.35 -16.19 13.78
CA GLY A 124 -3.53 -16.01 12.34
C GLY A 124 -4.05 -14.63 11.95
N THR A 125 -3.29 -13.58 12.20
CA THR A 125 -3.68 -12.21 11.83
C THR A 125 -3.36 -11.93 10.36
N ASN A 126 -3.98 -12.67 9.45
CA ASN A 126 -3.71 -12.54 8.02
C ASN A 126 -4.19 -11.21 7.44
N LEU A 127 -5.17 -10.58 8.07
CA LEU A 127 -5.80 -9.35 7.62
C LEU A 127 -5.61 -8.25 8.65
N GLY A 128 -4.97 -7.17 8.27
CA GLY A 128 -4.74 -6.01 9.13
C GLY A 128 -5.12 -4.71 8.42
N ILE A 129 -5.89 -3.85 9.08
CA ILE A 129 -6.43 -2.63 8.49
C ILE A 129 -6.24 -1.47 9.46
N LEU A 130 -5.53 -0.42 9.04
CA LEU A 130 -5.50 0.83 9.80
C LEU A 130 -6.81 1.58 9.63
N MET A 131 -7.59 1.64 10.69
CA MET A 131 -8.92 2.23 10.73
C MET A 131 -8.86 3.76 10.91
N PRO A 132 -9.93 4.49 10.54
CA PRO A 132 -9.98 5.95 10.66
C PRO A 132 -9.83 6.49 12.09
N ASN A 133 -10.10 5.65 13.09
CA ASN A 133 -9.91 5.99 14.50
C ASN A 133 -8.46 5.76 15.00
N GLY A 134 -7.52 5.42 14.12
CA GLY A 134 -6.12 5.19 14.45
C GLY A 134 -5.79 3.81 15.00
N LYS A 135 -6.79 2.95 15.18
CA LYS A 135 -6.60 1.56 15.63
C LYS A 135 -6.37 0.65 14.44
N ILE A 136 -5.70 -0.48 14.65
CA ILE A 136 -5.58 -1.52 13.63
C ILE A 136 -6.63 -2.59 13.91
N PHE A 137 -7.48 -2.85 12.93
CA PHE A 137 -8.43 -3.96 12.97
C PHE A 137 -7.77 -5.21 12.40
N TYR A 138 -7.74 -6.27 13.19
CA TYR A 138 -7.25 -7.58 12.79
C TYR A 138 -8.39 -8.58 12.76
N CYS A 139 -8.42 -9.42 11.74
CA CYS A 139 -9.39 -10.49 11.63
C CYS A 139 -8.83 -11.72 10.91
N HIS A 140 -9.46 -12.86 11.20
CA HIS A 140 -9.15 -14.15 10.62
C HIS A 140 -10.40 -15.03 10.60
N SER A 141 -10.46 -16.02 9.69
CA SER A 141 -11.64 -16.89 9.53
C SER A 141 -11.94 -17.80 10.73
N THR A 142 -10.96 -18.08 11.56
CA THR A 142 -11.07 -19.07 12.65
C THR A 142 -10.96 -18.46 14.04
N LYS A 143 -10.77 -17.14 14.14
CA LYS A 143 -10.55 -16.43 15.39
C LYS A 143 -11.42 -15.18 15.47
N ASP A 144 -11.78 -14.80 16.69
CA ASP A 144 -12.48 -13.55 16.91
C ASP A 144 -11.62 -12.35 16.50
N PRO A 145 -12.21 -11.37 15.79
CA PRO A 145 -11.52 -10.15 15.42
C PRO A 145 -11.24 -9.28 16.64
N PHE A 146 -10.21 -8.46 16.54
CA PHE A 146 -9.86 -7.52 17.57
C PHE A 146 -9.28 -6.22 16.96
N TYR A 147 -9.27 -5.16 17.77
CA TYR A 147 -8.51 -3.96 17.48
C TYR A 147 -7.23 -3.95 18.30
N PHE A 148 -6.14 -3.53 17.70
CA PHE A 148 -4.96 -3.08 18.43
C PHE A 148 -4.98 -1.55 18.47
N ASP A 149 -4.92 -0.97 19.67
CA ASP A 149 -4.85 0.47 19.88
C ASP A 149 -3.41 0.88 20.19
N PRO A 150 -2.70 1.49 19.22
CA PRO A 150 -1.30 1.88 19.41
C PRO A 150 -1.12 3.01 20.43
N SER A 151 -2.19 3.74 20.80
CA SER A 151 -2.11 4.84 21.78
C SER A 151 -1.98 4.34 23.21
N ILE A 152 -2.54 3.17 23.51
CA ILE A 152 -2.48 2.52 24.82
C ILE A 152 -1.66 1.23 24.79
N ASN A 153 -1.21 0.81 23.61
CA ASN A 153 -0.48 -0.45 23.37
C ASN A 153 -1.22 -1.69 23.88
N ASP A 154 -2.50 -1.78 23.58
CA ASP A 154 -3.34 -2.87 24.04
C ASP A 154 -4.36 -3.30 22.99
N THR A 155 -4.95 -4.48 23.18
CA THR A 155 -5.99 -5.04 22.32
C THR A 155 -7.39 -4.78 22.90
N ILE A 156 -8.33 -4.55 22.00
CA ILE A 156 -9.75 -4.36 22.31
C ILE A 156 -10.53 -5.39 21.49
N PRO A 157 -11.32 -6.28 22.11
CA PRO A 157 -12.15 -7.20 21.36
C PRO A 157 -13.09 -6.48 20.40
N ALA A 158 -13.24 -7.02 19.19
CA ALA A 158 -14.28 -6.62 18.25
C ALA A 158 -15.40 -7.67 18.24
N ILE A 159 -16.58 -7.29 17.75
CA ILE A 159 -17.67 -8.28 17.62
C ILE A 159 -17.27 -9.29 16.55
N GLY A 160 -17.21 -10.55 16.96
CA GLY A 160 -16.94 -11.67 16.08
C GLY A 160 -18.14 -11.98 15.17
N ASP A 161 -17.82 -12.53 14.03
CA ASP A 161 -18.77 -13.21 13.15
C ASP A 161 -18.13 -14.54 12.79
N THR A 162 -18.74 -15.64 13.21
CA THR A 162 -18.26 -17.02 12.96
C THR A 162 -18.08 -17.35 11.47
N SER A 163 -18.50 -16.46 10.60
CA SER A 163 -18.37 -16.57 9.15
C SER A 163 -17.47 -15.49 8.54
N VAL A 164 -16.52 -14.94 9.32
CA VAL A 164 -15.47 -14.05 8.79
C VAL A 164 -14.69 -14.78 7.71
N LEU A 165 -14.44 -14.06 6.63
CA LEU A 165 -13.69 -14.60 5.49
C LEU A 165 -12.19 -14.53 5.79
N GLY A 166 -11.51 -15.66 5.66
CA GLY A 166 -10.05 -15.74 5.68
C GLY A 166 -9.49 -15.74 4.27
N CYS A 167 -8.19 -15.55 4.15
CA CYS A 167 -7.48 -15.65 2.86
C CYS A 167 -8.13 -14.80 1.75
N THR A 168 -8.48 -13.56 2.08
CA THR A 168 -9.07 -12.58 1.16
C THR A 168 -8.36 -11.23 1.31
N GLY A 169 -8.56 -10.32 0.36
CA GLY A 169 -8.08 -8.93 0.46
C GLY A 169 -9.11 -8.04 1.17
N PRO A 170 -8.82 -7.49 2.36
CA PRO A 170 -9.71 -6.52 2.99
C PRO A 170 -9.51 -5.14 2.35
N VAL A 171 -10.58 -4.39 2.15
CA VAL A 171 -10.53 -3.03 1.63
C VAL A 171 -11.32 -2.10 2.54
N LEU A 172 -10.66 -1.05 3.03
CA LEU A 172 -11.33 0.05 3.73
C LEU A 172 -11.90 1.04 2.71
N MET A 173 -13.21 1.15 2.68
CA MET A 173 -13.94 2.05 1.80
C MET A 173 -14.02 3.47 2.36
N PRO A 174 -14.21 4.51 1.50
CA PRO A 174 -14.29 5.90 1.94
C PRO A 174 -15.43 6.20 2.94
N ASN A 175 -16.46 5.37 2.95
CA ASN A 175 -17.57 5.46 3.92
C ASN A 175 -17.27 4.76 5.25
N GLY A 176 -16.06 4.22 5.44
CA GLY A 176 -15.64 3.54 6.65
C GLY A 176 -15.95 2.04 6.70
N LEU A 177 -16.68 1.49 5.73
CA LEU A 177 -16.92 0.05 5.67
C LEU A 177 -15.64 -0.69 5.29
N VAL A 178 -15.36 -1.79 5.97
CA VAL A 178 -14.39 -2.79 5.51
C VAL A 178 -15.11 -3.79 4.63
N VAL A 179 -14.65 -3.96 3.39
CA VAL A 179 -15.20 -4.94 2.45
C VAL A 179 -14.22 -6.10 2.33
N MET A 180 -14.73 -7.31 2.40
CA MET A 180 -14.01 -8.57 2.20
C MET A 180 -14.74 -9.38 1.14
N ALA A 181 -14.02 -9.89 0.14
CA ALA A 181 -14.63 -10.56 -1.00
C ALA A 181 -13.91 -11.88 -1.31
N GLY A 182 -14.66 -12.97 -1.42
CA GLY A 182 -14.11 -14.31 -1.63
C GLY A 182 -13.44 -14.86 -0.37
N GLY A 183 -12.37 -15.62 -0.54
CA GLY A 183 -11.65 -16.26 0.56
C GLY A 183 -12.29 -17.56 1.03
N THR A 184 -12.03 -17.95 2.25
CA THR A 184 -12.56 -19.20 2.84
C THR A 184 -13.24 -18.93 4.19
N LEU A 185 -14.20 -19.78 4.52
CA LEU A 185 -14.85 -19.80 5.84
C LEU A 185 -14.10 -20.71 6.83
N GLN A 186 -13.25 -21.58 6.31
CA GLN A 186 -12.42 -22.51 7.08
C GLN A 186 -11.08 -22.58 6.36
N GLU A 187 -10.01 -22.73 7.09
CA GLU A 187 -8.66 -22.87 6.50
C GLU A 187 -8.49 -24.24 5.81
N VAL A 188 -9.26 -24.48 4.80
CA VAL A 188 -9.21 -25.72 4.02
C VAL A 188 -8.92 -25.36 2.57
N TYR A 189 -7.96 -26.01 1.97
CA TYR A 189 -7.73 -25.98 0.53
C TYR A 189 -9.03 -26.32 -0.22
N GLY A 190 -9.46 -25.40 -1.07
CA GLY A 190 -10.72 -25.60 -1.78
C GLY A 190 -11.01 -24.46 -2.76
N PRO A 191 -12.18 -24.52 -3.41
CA PRO A 191 -12.56 -23.53 -4.41
C PRO A 191 -12.87 -22.14 -3.82
N GLY A 192 -12.69 -21.94 -2.53
CA GLY A 192 -13.06 -20.70 -1.85
C GLY A 192 -14.57 -20.48 -1.81
N CYS A 193 -14.98 -19.23 -1.71
CA CYS A 193 -16.39 -18.86 -1.71
C CYS A 193 -16.68 -17.64 -2.61
N ARG A 194 -17.96 -17.36 -2.83
CA ARG A 194 -18.44 -16.19 -3.59
C ARG A 194 -18.93 -15.07 -2.68
N ARG A 195 -18.76 -15.20 -1.37
CA ARG A 195 -19.33 -14.26 -0.41
C ARG A 195 -18.60 -12.93 -0.44
N VAL A 196 -19.38 -11.87 -0.30
CA VAL A 196 -18.88 -10.53 0.02
C VAL A 196 -19.45 -10.14 1.36
N LYS A 197 -18.59 -9.72 2.29
CA LYS A 197 -18.98 -9.24 3.60
C LYS A 197 -18.49 -7.84 3.84
N THR A 198 -19.24 -7.11 4.63
CA THR A 198 -18.83 -5.80 5.12
C THR A 198 -18.84 -5.76 6.62
N PHE A 199 -17.87 -5.04 7.19
CA PHE A 199 -17.82 -4.72 8.59
C PHE A 199 -17.90 -3.20 8.76
N ASP A 200 -18.89 -2.74 9.50
CA ASP A 200 -19.04 -1.35 9.92
C ASP A 200 -18.42 -1.19 11.32
N TYR A 201 -17.24 -0.58 11.38
CA TYR A 201 -16.53 -0.40 12.63
C TYR A 201 -17.16 0.62 13.57
N THR A 202 -18.01 1.53 13.06
CA THR A 202 -18.67 2.56 13.86
C THR A 202 -19.82 1.95 14.66
N ASN A 203 -20.60 1.08 14.00
CA ASN A 203 -21.73 0.39 14.59
C ASN A 203 -21.38 -1.02 15.09
N ASN A 204 -20.16 -1.49 14.77
CA ASN A 204 -19.65 -2.82 15.11
C ASN A 204 -20.57 -3.94 14.57
N VAL A 205 -20.95 -3.84 13.29
CA VAL A 205 -21.92 -4.73 12.63
C VAL A 205 -21.34 -5.35 11.39
N TRP A 206 -21.53 -6.66 11.26
CA TRP A 206 -21.25 -7.43 10.06
C TRP A 206 -22.49 -7.54 9.17
N ALA A 207 -22.30 -7.49 7.86
CA ALA A 207 -23.37 -7.70 6.89
C ALA A 207 -22.89 -8.52 5.68
N LEU A 208 -23.73 -9.46 5.25
CA LEU A 208 -23.56 -10.17 3.99
C LEU A 208 -24.07 -9.29 2.84
N ARG A 209 -23.35 -9.26 1.72
CA ARG A 209 -23.69 -8.52 0.51
C ARG A 209 -23.93 -9.47 -0.66
N ASP A 210 -24.28 -8.94 -1.84
CA ASP A 210 -24.44 -9.72 -3.05
C ASP A 210 -23.13 -10.44 -3.43
N SER A 211 -23.25 -11.64 -3.96
CA SER A 211 -22.12 -12.54 -4.18
C SER A 211 -21.28 -12.15 -5.41
N LEU A 212 -20.05 -12.57 -5.42
CA LEU A 212 -19.18 -12.61 -6.61
C LEU A 212 -19.77 -13.54 -7.69
N LEU A 213 -19.32 -13.38 -8.91
CA LEU A 213 -19.68 -14.24 -10.04
C LEU A 213 -18.93 -15.58 -10.02
N ASP A 214 -17.68 -15.59 -9.50
CA ASP A 214 -16.88 -16.80 -9.37
C ASP A 214 -16.53 -17.12 -7.91
N TYR A 215 -16.24 -18.38 -7.64
CA TYR A 215 -15.65 -18.81 -6.37
C TYR A 215 -14.19 -18.41 -6.34
N ARG A 216 -13.71 -17.88 -5.19
CA ARG A 216 -12.32 -17.40 -5.06
C ARG A 216 -11.76 -17.75 -3.70
N TRP A 217 -10.73 -18.59 -3.71
CA TRP A 217 -9.84 -18.82 -2.58
C TRP A 217 -8.53 -18.09 -2.87
N TYR A 218 -8.07 -17.24 -1.97
CA TYR A 218 -6.94 -16.35 -2.22
C TYR A 218 -7.13 -15.38 -3.40
N PRO A 219 -8.26 -14.68 -3.52
CA PRO A 219 -8.39 -13.64 -4.54
C PRO A 219 -7.45 -12.48 -4.27
N THR A 220 -7.08 -11.80 -5.34
CA THR A 220 -6.52 -10.45 -5.26
C THR A 220 -7.65 -9.44 -5.35
N VAL A 221 -7.64 -8.45 -4.45
CA VAL A 221 -8.62 -7.37 -4.42
C VAL A 221 -7.90 -6.03 -4.50
N THR A 222 -8.34 -5.15 -5.40
CA THR A 222 -7.75 -3.80 -5.58
C THR A 222 -8.87 -2.77 -5.61
N LYS A 223 -8.78 -1.75 -4.76
CA LYS A 223 -9.68 -0.60 -4.84
C LYS A 223 -9.24 0.34 -5.96
N LEU A 224 -10.15 0.63 -6.88
CA LEU A 224 -9.95 1.57 -7.98
C LEU A 224 -10.17 3.03 -7.54
N ALA A 225 -9.79 3.97 -8.40
CA ALA A 225 -9.95 5.40 -8.12
C ALA A 225 -11.43 5.85 -8.07
N ASP A 226 -12.33 5.10 -8.70
CA ASP A 226 -13.78 5.31 -8.69
C ASP A 226 -14.49 4.53 -7.57
N ASN A 227 -13.74 3.92 -6.67
CA ASN A 227 -14.19 3.12 -5.54
C ASN A 227 -14.77 1.75 -5.88
N ARG A 228 -14.83 1.33 -7.14
CA ARG A 228 -15.09 -0.09 -7.47
C ARG A 228 -13.93 -0.96 -7.03
N LEU A 229 -14.20 -2.24 -6.84
CA LEU A 229 -13.20 -3.25 -6.48
C LEU A 229 -12.93 -4.14 -7.67
N LEU A 230 -11.70 -4.18 -8.14
CA LEU A 230 -11.21 -5.18 -9.07
C LEU A 230 -10.86 -6.43 -8.28
N ILE A 231 -11.50 -7.56 -8.61
CA ILE A 231 -11.34 -8.84 -7.92
C ILE A 231 -10.95 -9.88 -8.97
N TYR A 232 -9.83 -10.55 -8.77
CA TYR A 232 -9.32 -11.49 -9.76
C TYR A 232 -8.50 -12.61 -9.13
N GLY A 233 -8.30 -13.68 -9.90
CA GLY A 233 -7.53 -14.84 -9.46
C GLY A 233 -8.19 -15.61 -8.31
N GLY A 234 -7.37 -16.37 -7.62
CA GLY A 234 -7.80 -17.28 -6.56
C GLY A 234 -8.29 -18.62 -7.06
N GLY A 235 -8.53 -19.55 -6.14
CA GLY A 235 -9.06 -20.88 -6.48
C GLY A 235 -10.57 -20.88 -6.70
N ASN A 236 -11.05 -21.59 -7.75
CA ASN A 236 -12.46 -21.79 -8.02
C ASN A 236 -12.83 -23.28 -8.20
N LEU A 237 -14.09 -23.58 -8.54
CA LEU A 237 -14.58 -24.96 -8.69
C LEU A 237 -13.83 -25.76 -9.78
N ASN A 238 -13.38 -25.10 -10.85
CA ASN A 238 -12.69 -25.75 -11.97
C ASN A 238 -11.18 -25.82 -11.75
N ASN A 239 -10.63 -24.83 -11.06
CA ASN A 239 -9.21 -24.78 -10.67
C ASN A 239 -9.13 -24.36 -9.20
N PRO A 240 -9.04 -25.30 -8.26
CA PRO A 240 -9.04 -25.00 -6.83
C PRO A 240 -7.91 -24.11 -6.35
N GLN A 241 -6.86 -23.97 -7.14
CA GLN A 241 -5.70 -23.13 -6.77
C GLN A 241 -5.74 -21.76 -7.46
N ARG A 242 -6.01 -21.69 -8.77
CA ARG A 242 -5.79 -20.45 -9.55
C ARG A 242 -6.75 -20.35 -10.73
N THR A 243 -7.59 -19.34 -10.72
CA THR A 243 -8.38 -18.95 -11.88
C THR A 243 -7.79 -17.74 -12.60
N SER A 244 -8.05 -17.61 -13.89
CA SER A 244 -7.75 -16.41 -14.67
C SER A 244 -8.91 -15.43 -14.71
N SER A 245 -10.06 -15.77 -14.14
CA SER A 245 -11.24 -14.92 -14.15
C SER A 245 -11.04 -13.64 -13.35
N SER A 246 -11.69 -12.57 -13.79
CA SER A 246 -11.61 -11.23 -13.22
C SER A 246 -12.98 -10.56 -13.28
N GLU A 247 -13.33 -9.82 -12.24
CA GLU A 247 -14.62 -9.16 -12.07
C GLU A 247 -14.50 -7.82 -11.36
N LEU A 248 -15.38 -6.89 -11.68
CA LEU A 248 -15.54 -5.63 -10.97
C LEU A 248 -16.76 -5.72 -10.04
N TYR A 249 -16.54 -5.38 -8.78
CA TYR A 249 -17.57 -5.28 -7.76
C TYR A 249 -17.82 -3.81 -7.43
N ASP A 250 -19.07 -3.39 -7.53
CA ASP A 250 -19.50 -2.04 -7.14
C ASP A 250 -20.04 -2.06 -5.70
N PRO A 251 -19.35 -1.46 -4.73
CA PRO A 251 -19.74 -1.47 -3.32
C PRO A 251 -20.85 -0.45 -2.99
N VAL A 252 -21.37 0.29 -3.96
CA VAL A 252 -22.53 1.17 -3.80
C VAL A 252 -23.80 0.42 -4.17
N THR A 253 -23.79 -0.26 -5.31
CA THR A 253 -24.93 -1.02 -5.83
C THR A 253 -24.91 -2.47 -5.37
N TRP A 254 -23.80 -2.95 -4.85
CA TRP A 254 -23.50 -4.34 -4.46
C TRP A 254 -23.59 -5.30 -5.65
N THR A 255 -23.31 -4.82 -6.86
CA THR A 255 -23.38 -5.60 -8.08
C THR A 255 -22.01 -5.98 -8.60
N THR A 256 -21.95 -7.07 -9.34
CA THR A 256 -20.71 -7.60 -9.93
C THR A 256 -20.87 -7.74 -11.44
N GLN A 257 -19.80 -7.48 -12.17
CA GLN A 257 -19.74 -7.73 -13.61
C GLN A 257 -18.39 -8.36 -13.99
N TRP A 258 -18.40 -9.23 -15.00
CA TRP A 258 -17.20 -9.79 -15.57
C TRP A 258 -16.36 -8.72 -16.26
N THR A 259 -15.05 -8.89 -16.18
CA THR A 259 -14.08 -8.17 -17.00
C THR A 259 -13.35 -9.15 -17.92
N ASP A 260 -12.38 -8.68 -18.68
CA ASP A 260 -11.46 -9.55 -19.41
C ASP A 260 -10.70 -10.48 -18.45
N SER A 261 -10.23 -11.61 -18.96
CA SER A 261 -9.50 -12.60 -18.19
C SER A 261 -7.99 -12.38 -18.26
N LEU A 262 -7.32 -12.75 -17.20
CA LEU A 262 -5.86 -12.80 -17.16
C LEU A 262 -5.32 -13.87 -18.13
N SER A 263 -4.13 -13.66 -18.65
CA SER A 263 -3.48 -14.64 -19.53
C SER A 263 -3.16 -15.96 -18.83
N ILE A 264 -2.94 -15.92 -17.51
CA ILE A 264 -2.63 -17.09 -16.67
C ILE A 264 -3.35 -16.92 -15.32
N GLY A 265 -3.88 -18.00 -14.78
CA GLY A 265 -4.47 -18.02 -13.45
C GLY A 265 -3.45 -17.69 -12.35
N ASN A 266 -3.88 -16.94 -11.36
CA ASN A 266 -3.04 -16.47 -10.26
C ASN A 266 -3.79 -16.47 -8.92
N GLU A 267 -3.07 -16.19 -7.85
CA GLU A 267 -3.58 -16.00 -6.49
C GLU A 267 -2.70 -15.01 -5.74
N VAL A 268 -3.27 -14.25 -4.80
CA VAL A 268 -2.57 -13.32 -3.89
C VAL A 268 -1.49 -12.50 -4.59
N SER A 269 -1.84 -11.93 -5.74
CA SER A 269 -0.86 -11.24 -6.59
C SER A 269 -0.53 -9.85 -6.06
N PRO A 270 0.74 -9.50 -5.88
CA PRO A 270 1.12 -8.12 -5.59
C PRO A 270 0.61 -7.18 -6.67
N ASN A 271 -0.05 -6.11 -6.24
CA ASN A 271 -0.69 -5.17 -7.13
C ASN A 271 -0.66 -3.74 -6.58
N VAL A 272 -0.82 -2.79 -7.47
CA VAL A 272 -0.92 -1.38 -7.11
C VAL A 272 -1.74 -0.60 -8.14
N LEU A 273 -2.60 0.29 -7.65
CA LEU A 273 -3.28 1.28 -8.48
C LEU A 273 -2.28 2.39 -8.86
N LEU A 274 -1.95 2.52 -10.13
CA LEU A 274 -1.02 3.53 -10.64
C LEU A 274 -1.64 4.93 -10.70
N TYR A 275 -0.81 5.95 -10.86
CA TYR A 275 -1.25 7.34 -11.01
C TYR A 275 -1.98 7.62 -12.33
N ASN A 276 -1.92 6.73 -13.30
CA ASN A 276 -2.70 6.78 -14.53
C ASN A 276 -4.04 6.06 -14.45
N GLY A 277 -4.40 5.54 -13.27
CA GLY A 277 -5.65 4.84 -13.02
C GLY A 277 -5.65 3.35 -13.38
N LYS A 278 -4.61 2.83 -14.03
CA LYS A 278 -4.46 1.41 -14.30
C LYS A 278 -3.98 0.65 -13.06
N VAL A 279 -4.26 -0.64 -13.00
CA VAL A 279 -3.74 -1.51 -11.94
C VAL A 279 -2.59 -2.34 -12.49
N LEU A 280 -1.39 -2.13 -11.91
CA LEU A 280 -0.25 -3.00 -12.16
C LEU A 280 -0.37 -4.23 -11.26
N MET A 281 -0.35 -5.39 -11.86
CA MET A 281 -0.27 -6.69 -11.20
C MET A 281 1.04 -7.35 -11.60
N THR A 282 1.81 -7.86 -10.63
CA THR A 282 3.16 -8.37 -10.86
C THR A 282 3.32 -9.84 -10.53
N HIS A 283 2.34 -10.66 -10.88
CA HIS A 283 2.48 -12.10 -10.77
C HIS A 283 3.40 -12.62 -11.91
N ARG A 284 2.89 -13.36 -12.85
CA ARG A 284 3.63 -13.82 -14.04
C ARG A 284 2.69 -14.06 -15.23
N PRO A 285 2.88 -13.38 -16.32
CA PRO A 285 3.73 -12.18 -16.47
C PRO A 285 3.11 -10.96 -15.74
N PRO A 286 3.85 -9.88 -15.53
CA PRO A 286 3.26 -8.61 -15.13
C PRO A 286 2.21 -8.14 -16.15
N MET A 287 1.09 -7.63 -15.66
CA MET A 287 -0.04 -7.17 -16.48
C MET A 287 -0.59 -5.85 -15.96
N LEU A 288 -1.23 -5.11 -16.83
CA LEU A 288 -1.94 -3.86 -16.55
C LEU A 288 -3.43 -4.05 -16.80
N PHE A 289 -4.25 -3.77 -15.80
CA PHE A 289 -5.70 -3.66 -15.98
C PHE A 289 -6.10 -2.21 -16.21
N ASP A 290 -6.86 -1.97 -17.24
CA ASP A 290 -7.46 -0.67 -17.54
C ASP A 290 -8.94 -0.68 -17.12
N PRO A 291 -9.33 0.07 -16.07
CA PRO A 291 -10.71 0.07 -15.56
C PRO A 291 -11.72 0.76 -16.49
N VAL A 292 -11.25 1.50 -17.51
CA VAL A 292 -12.11 2.16 -18.50
C VAL A 292 -12.52 1.18 -19.58
N THR A 293 -11.57 0.44 -20.12
CA THR A 293 -11.81 -0.59 -21.15
C THR A 293 -12.19 -1.94 -20.55
N MET A 294 -11.92 -2.15 -19.27
CA MET A 294 -12.05 -3.42 -18.54
C MET A 294 -11.20 -4.55 -19.14
N GLN A 295 -10.05 -4.21 -19.72
CA GLN A 295 -9.15 -5.14 -20.38
C GLN A 295 -7.84 -5.30 -19.60
N TRP A 296 -7.23 -6.48 -19.73
CA TRP A 296 -5.88 -6.76 -19.28
C TRP A 296 -4.90 -6.71 -20.45
N ASP A 297 -3.89 -5.86 -20.33
CA ASP A 297 -2.76 -5.75 -21.26
C ASP A 297 -1.49 -6.28 -20.61
N SER A 298 -0.49 -6.63 -21.44
CA SER A 298 0.85 -6.92 -20.95
C SER A 298 1.48 -5.65 -20.39
N ALA A 299 2.18 -5.79 -19.27
CA ALA A 299 3.02 -4.73 -18.70
C ALA A 299 4.50 -4.96 -19.03
N GLY A 300 5.33 -3.96 -18.79
CA GLY A 300 6.79 -4.10 -18.82
C GLY A 300 7.24 -5.29 -17.98
N GLN A 301 8.18 -6.08 -18.51
CA GLN A 301 8.66 -7.29 -17.86
C GLN A 301 9.82 -6.98 -16.91
N PHE A 302 9.92 -7.71 -15.82
CA PHE A 302 11.07 -7.65 -14.92
C PHE A 302 12.39 -7.89 -15.65
N VAL A 303 13.41 -7.12 -15.32
CA VAL A 303 14.75 -7.21 -15.93
C VAL A 303 15.39 -8.57 -15.64
N GLN A 304 15.21 -9.10 -14.44
CA GLN A 304 15.77 -10.38 -14.01
C GLN A 304 14.84 -11.58 -14.31
N GLY A 305 13.78 -11.35 -15.07
CA GLY A 305 12.78 -12.37 -15.38
C GLY A 305 11.73 -12.57 -14.28
N PRO A 306 10.88 -13.60 -14.43
CA PRO A 306 9.75 -13.80 -13.55
C PRO A 306 10.19 -13.98 -12.09
N ARG A 307 9.59 -13.24 -11.17
CA ARG A 307 9.84 -13.36 -9.72
C ARG A 307 9.26 -14.64 -9.12
N MET A 308 8.59 -15.44 -9.92
CA MET A 308 7.98 -16.71 -9.54
C MET A 308 8.03 -17.71 -10.69
N PRO A 309 9.17 -18.36 -10.93
CA PRO A 309 9.33 -19.24 -12.08
C PRO A 309 8.40 -20.47 -12.06
N ASN A 310 7.97 -20.94 -10.89
CA ASN A 310 7.25 -22.21 -10.74
C ASN A 310 5.77 -22.09 -10.32
N GLY A 311 5.23 -20.87 -10.18
CA GLY A 311 3.80 -20.68 -10.08
C GLY A 311 3.14 -20.79 -8.72
N ASP A 312 3.90 -20.69 -7.65
CA ASP A 312 3.35 -20.57 -6.30
C ASP A 312 2.97 -19.12 -5.97
N HIS A 313 2.77 -18.79 -4.70
CA HIS A 313 2.52 -17.42 -4.25
C HIS A 313 3.61 -16.46 -4.72
N ALA A 314 3.23 -15.24 -5.02
CA ALA A 314 4.20 -14.16 -5.18
C ALA A 314 4.83 -13.87 -3.81
N ASP A 315 6.14 -14.02 -3.69
CA ASP A 315 6.85 -13.82 -2.42
C ASP A 315 7.56 -12.45 -2.36
N HIS A 316 7.12 -11.50 -3.18
CA HIS A 316 7.57 -10.11 -3.19
C HIS A 316 6.42 -9.15 -2.88
N GLU A 317 6.73 -7.95 -2.46
CA GLU A 317 5.77 -6.89 -2.24
C GLU A 317 6.02 -5.68 -3.15
N LEU A 318 4.97 -4.91 -3.41
CA LEU A 318 5.04 -3.67 -4.16
C LEU A 318 4.88 -2.47 -3.23
N VAL A 319 5.74 -1.48 -3.40
CA VAL A 319 5.66 -0.19 -2.70
C VAL A 319 5.63 0.93 -3.72
N GLN A 320 4.57 1.74 -3.70
CA GLN A 320 4.49 2.93 -4.55
C GLN A 320 5.19 4.11 -3.88
N LEU A 321 6.08 4.76 -4.62
CA LEU A 321 6.82 5.94 -4.20
C LEU A 321 6.00 7.22 -4.45
N SER A 322 6.42 8.31 -3.83
CA SER A 322 5.77 9.63 -3.94
C SER A 322 5.64 10.16 -5.37
N GLY A 323 6.55 9.76 -6.26
CA GLY A 323 6.50 10.12 -7.69
C GLY A 323 5.65 9.20 -8.57
N GLY A 324 4.99 8.18 -7.99
CA GLY A 324 4.16 7.22 -8.71
C GLY A 324 4.89 5.97 -9.22
N ASP A 325 6.22 5.95 -9.20
CA ASP A 325 7.01 4.75 -9.50
C ASP A 325 6.78 3.67 -8.44
N VAL A 326 7.02 2.42 -8.79
CA VAL A 326 6.75 1.28 -7.92
C VAL A 326 8.01 0.47 -7.70
N MET A 327 8.31 0.18 -6.44
CA MET A 327 9.40 -0.73 -6.06
C MET A 327 8.84 -2.13 -5.85
N ALA A 328 9.46 -3.13 -6.47
CA ALA A 328 9.23 -4.54 -6.17
C ALA A 328 10.39 -5.07 -5.31
N ILE A 329 10.08 -5.51 -4.11
CA ILE A 329 11.07 -5.95 -3.11
C ILE A 329 10.77 -7.37 -2.67
N GLY A 330 11.78 -8.22 -2.68
CA GLY A 330 11.65 -9.64 -2.38
C GLY A 330 11.67 -10.49 -3.66
N TYR A 331 12.03 -11.76 -3.48
CA TYR A 331 12.16 -12.68 -4.61
C TYR A 331 12.14 -14.14 -4.13
N LYS A 332 11.38 -14.96 -4.82
CA LYS A 332 11.47 -16.42 -4.67
C LYS A 332 12.26 -16.99 -5.83
N SER A 333 13.45 -17.48 -5.58
CA SER A 333 14.24 -18.21 -6.55
C SER A 333 14.59 -19.58 -6.01
N PHE A 334 14.38 -20.59 -6.83
CA PHE A 334 14.96 -21.91 -6.61
C PHE A 334 16.43 -21.98 -7.03
N ASN A 335 16.95 -20.88 -7.59
CA ASN A 335 18.36 -20.78 -7.93
C ASN A 335 19.05 -19.85 -6.93
N ALA A 336 19.79 -20.44 -5.99
CA ALA A 336 20.49 -19.73 -4.93
C ALA A 336 21.52 -18.67 -5.42
N ASN A 337 21.83 -18.67 -6.72
CA ASN A 337 22.75 -17.71 -7.33
C ASN A 337 22.08 -16.41 -7.82
N LEU A 338 20.74 -16.36 -7.82
CA LEU A 338 20.01 -15.15 -8.18
C LEU A 338 19.68 -14.37 -6.90
N GLY A 339 20.26 -13.18 -6.75
CA GLY A 339 20.07 -12.31 -5.59
C GLY A 339 18.61 -11.86 -5.39
N THR A 340 18.27 -11.37 -4.20
CA THR A 340 17.02 -10.65 -4.00
C THR A 340 17.12 -9.33 -4.70
N PHE A 341 16.47 -9.23 -5.83
CA PHE A 341 16.52 -8.00 -6.62
C PHE A 341 15.45 -7.03 -6.12
N VAL A 342 15.87 -5.81 -5.97
CA VAL A 342 14.98 -4.69 -6.00
C VAL A 342 14.86 -4.24 -7.44
N GLU A 343 13.64 -4.12 -7.93
CA GLU A 343 13.40 -3.54 -9.22
C GLU A 343 12.44 -2.37 -9.09
N ARG A 344 12.68 -1.32 -9.86
CA ARG A 344 11.86 -0.12 -9.92
C ARG A 344 11.12 -0.07 -11.23
N TYR A 345 9.81 0.02 -11.16
CA TYR A 345 8.92 0.21 -12.29
C TYR A 345 8.66 1.70 -12.50
N ASN A 346 8.95 2.18 -13.69
CA ASN A 346 8.57 3.50 -14.12
C ASN A 346 7.17 3.44 -14.77
N HIS A 347 6.21 4.04 -14.10
CA HIS A 347 4.80 3.98 -14.51
C HIS A 347 4.47 4.82 -15.77
N ILE A 348 5.38 5.69 -16.22
CA ILE A 348 5.23 6.50 -17.44
C ILE A 348 5.74 5.74 -18.65
N THR A 349 6.88 5.07 -18.51
CA THR A 349 7.54 4.36 -19.62
C THR A 349 7.21 2.88 -19.68
N ASP A 350 6.41 2.37 -18.72
CA ASP A 350 6.06 0.95 -18.59
C ASP A 350 7.30 0.05 -18.64
N SER A 351 8.29 0.34 -17.81
CA SER A 351 9.56 -0.38 -17.83
C SER A 351 10.17 -0.55 -16.44
N TRP A 352 10.91 -1.64 -16.27
CA TRP A 352 11.61 -1.97 -15.04
C TRP A 352 13.11 -1.67 -15.14
N SER A 353 13.71 -1.25 -14.04
CA SER A 353 15.15 -1.10 -13.87
C SER A 353 15.60 -1.78 -12.58
N LEU A 354 16.85 -2.26 -12.57
CA LEU A 354 17.42 -2.90 -11.39
C LEU A 354 17.78 -1.87 -10.33
N GLY A 355 17.54 -2.24 -9.08
CA GLY A 355 18.11 -1.58 -7.91
C GLY A 355 19.09 -2.50 -7.17
N SER A 356 19.59 -2.00 -6.05
CA SER A 356 20.55 -2.73 -5.20
C SER A 356 19.94 -3.96 -4.57
N SER A 357 20.68 -5.05 -4.56
CA SER A 357 20.31 -6.28 -3.87
C SER A 357 20.39 -6.14 -2.36
N ILE A 358 19.45 -6.78 -1.66
CA ILE A 358 19.51 -6.96 -0.21
C ILE A 358 20.35 -8.20 0.15
N SER A 359 21.06 -8.17 1.27
CA SER A 359 21.77 -9.32 1.82
C SER A 359 21.34 -9.58 3.27
N PRO A 360 20.92 -10.81 3.65
CA PRO A 360 20.75 -11.99 2.81
C PRO A 360 19.53 -11.88 1.90
N ILE A 361 19.54 -12.65 0.83
CA ILE A 361 18.40 -12.88 -0.05
C ILE A 361 17.23 -13.39 0.77
N ARG A 362 16.04 -12.82 0.58
CA ARG A 362 14.84 -13.27 1.28
C ARG A 362 13.56 -13.02 0.47
N SER A 363 12.63 -13.92 0.67
CA SER A 363 11.25 -13.83 0.23
C SER A 363 10.34 -13.55 1.43
N ARG A 364 9.08 -13.27 1.20
CA ARG A 364 8.03 -13.14 2.22
C ARG A 364 8.30 -12.10 3.32
N ALA A 365 9.25 -11.18 3.08
CA ALA A 365 9.44 -10.04 3.96
C ALA A 365 8.28 -9.05 3.81
N LYS A 366 7.97 -8.31 4.88
CA LYS A 366 7.01 -7.21 4.83
C LYS A 366 7.71 -5.90 4.51
N THR A 367 7.09 -5.11 3.64
CA THR A 367 7.63 -3.80 3.25
C THR A 367 6.70 -2.69 3.73
N VAL A 368 7.28 -1.68 4.37
CA VAL A 368 6.54 -0.51 4.85
C VAL A 368 7.26 0.75 4.40
N LEU A 369 6.60 1.56 3.59
CA LEU A 369 7.09 2.90 3.29
C LEU A 369 6.98 3.77 4.54
N LEU A 370 8.10 4.31 4.98
CA LEU A 370 8.19 5.15 6.18
C LEU A 370 7.93 6.63 5.83
N PRO A 371 7.56 7.47 6.81
CA PRO A 371 7.37 8.91 6.61
C PRO A 371 8.55 9.65 5.99
N ASN A 372 9.76 9.17 6.17
CA ASN A 372 10.98 9.71 5.57
C ASN A 372 11.25 9.16 4.15
N GLU A 373 10.28 8.51 3.53
CA GLU A 373 10.33 7.93 2.18
C GLU A 373 11.31 6.76 2.01
N LYS A 374 11.82 6.23 3.09
CA LYS A 374 12.60 4.99 3.10
C LYS A 374 11.68 3.80 3.32
N ILE A 375 12.11 2.62 2.90
CA ILE A 375 11.31 1.41 2.97
C ILE A 375 11.91 0.48 4.02
N ALA A 376 11.16 0.21 5.08
CA ALA A 376 11.51 -0.83 6.04
C ALA A 376 11.16 -2.20 5.45
N VAL A 377 12.10 -3.14 5.49
CA VAL A 377 11.94 -4.53 5.04
C VAL A 377 12.12 -5.45 6.23
N ILE A 378 11.03 -6.09 6.64
CA ILE A 378 10.87 -6.69 7.96
C ILE A 378 10.72 -8.21 7.82
N GLY A 379 11.55 -8.96 8.55
CA GLY A 379 11.51 -10.42 8.56
C GLY A 379 11.87 -11.05 7.23
N GLY A 380 11.14 -12.09 6.89
CA GLY A 380 11.26 -12.84 5.65
C GLY A 380 11.76 -14.25 5.85
N TYR A 381 11.89 -14.94 4.74
CA TYR A 381 12.29 -16.33 4.64
C TYR A 381 13.53 -16.48 3.76
N LYS A 382 14.47 -17.33 4.17
CA LYS A 382 15.65 -17.70 3.40
C LYS A 382 15.59 -19.17 3.04
N GLU A 383 15.74 -19.47 1.77
CA GLU A 383 15.72 -20.86 1.29
C GLU A 383 17.04 -21.61 1.53
N ASP A 384 18.17 -20.89 1.60
CA ASP A 384 19.46 -21.49 1.90
C ASP A 384 19.64 -21.67 3.41
N LEU A 385 19.34 -22.85 3.90
CA LEU A 385 19.45 -23.23 5.32
C LEU A 385 20.89 -23.49 5.78
N ASN A 386 21.90 -23.42 4.91
CA ASN A 386 23.31 -23.59 5.29
C ASN A 386 23.87 -22.36 6.01
N ASP A 387 23.25 -21.19 5.85
CA ASP A 387 23.60 -20.00 6.60
C ASP A 387 22.73 -19.88 7.85
N THR A 388 23.24 -20.30 8.97
CA THR A 388 22.53 -20.29 10.27
C THR A 388 22.73 -18.99 11.06
N THR A 389 23.45 -18.01 10.54
CA THR A 389 23.84 -16.80 11.28
C THR A 389 22.71 -15.79 11.46
N SER A 390 21.73 -15.79 10.55
CA SER A 390 20.63 -14.82 10.50
C SER A 390 19.24 -15.45 10.49
N VAL A 391 19.16 -16.76 10.49
CA VAL A 391 17.92 -17.53 10.35
C VAL A 391 17.83 -18.62 11.43
N ASN A 392 16.63 -19.03 11.73
CA ASN A 392 16.43 -20.25 12.49
C ASN A 392 16.56 -21.49 11.58
N GLN A 393 16.47 -22.68 12.16
CA GLN A 393 16.54 -23.96 11.43
C GLN A 393 15.48 -24.12 10.31
N TRP A 394 14.48 -23.21 10.25
CA TRP A 394 13.39 -23.22 9.29
C TRP A 394 13.54 -22.14 8.20
N GLY A 395 14.62 -21.36 8.23
CA GLY A 395 14.85 -20.28 7.29
C GLY A 395 14.17 -18.95 7.65
N TYR A 396 13.45 -18.85 8.76
CA TYR A 396 12.76 -17.63 9.18
C TYR A 396 13.71 -16.61 9.77
N MET A 397 13.53 -15.33 9.43
CA MET A 397 14.43 -14.25 9.79
C MET A 397 13.83 -13.28 10.79
N ASN A 398 14.70 -12.73 11.65
CA ASN A 398 14.40 -11.60 12.51
C ASN A 398 15.11 -10.32 12.04
N LEU A 399 15.46 -10.23 10.78
CA LEU A 399 16.16 -9.08 10.23
C LEU A 399 15.17 -7.96 9.90
N CYS A 400 15.61 -6.72 10.14
CA CYS A 400 14.96 -5.53 9.64
C CYS A 400 16.01 -4.70 8.91
N ASP A 401 15.71 -4.29 7.70
CA ASP A 401 16.58 -3.44 6.89
C ASP A 401 15.80 -2.24 6.38
N GLU A 402 16.49 -1.15 6.13
CA GLU A 402 15.96 0.04 5.49
C GLU A 402 16.58 0.18 4.10
N TYR A 403 15.73 0.35 3.10
CA TYR A 403 16.12 0.70 1.74
C TYR A 403 15.86 2.16 1.47
N ASP A 404 16.84 2.86 0.93
CA ASP A 404 16.70 4.24 0.47
C ASP A 404 16.54 4.26 -1.05
N PRO A 405 15.35 4.54 -1.58
CA PRO A 405 15.12 4.52 -3.03
C PRO A 405 15.75 5.70 -3.79
N VAL A 406 16.23 6.73 -3.09
CA VAL A 406 16.93 7.88 -3.68
C VAL A 406 18.40 7.54 -3.94
N THR A 407 19.04 6.92 -2.95
CA THR A 407 20.47 6.57 -3.03
C THR A 407 20.71 5.13 -3.49
N ASP A 408 19.62 4.36 -3.69
CA ASP A 408 19.64 2.93 -4.03
C ASP A 408 20.54 2.13 -3.08
N SER A 409 20.32 2.33 -1.77
CA SER A 409 21.20 1.83 -0.73
C SER A 409 20.47 1.16 0.42
N TRP A 410 21.17 0.26 1.11
CA TRP A 410 20.64 -0.51 2.23
C TRP A 410 21.39 -0.23 3.51
N ARG A 411 20.66 -0.19 4.63
CA ARG A 411 21.25 -0.27 5.96
C ARG A 411 20.51 -1.27 6.85
N ARG A 412 21.24 -1.92 7.76
CA ARG A 412 20.64 -2.79 8.76
C ARG A 412 20.06 -1.94 9.88
N LEU A 413 18.82 -2.26 10.24
CA LEU A 413 18.14 -1.74 11.43
C LEU A 413 18.21 -2.72 12.60
N SER A 414 17.61 -2.38 13.74
CA SER A 414 17.48 -3.28 14.88
C SER A 414 16.71 -4.53 14.48
N ARG A 415 17.13 -5.68 15.03
CA ARG A 415 16.47 -6.96 14.77
C ARG A 415 15.16 -7.06 15.53
N LEU A 416 14.18 -7.72 14.94
CA LEU A 416 12.97 -8.15 15.62
C LEU A 416 13.34 -9.11 16.77
N ASN A 417 12.53 -9.12 17.81
CA ASN A 417 12.66 -10.13 18.87
C ASN A 417 12.21 -11.52 18.40
N ILE A 418 11.31 -11.55 17.40
CA ILE A 418 10.70 -12.78 16.87
C ILE A 418 10.85 -12.82 15.35
N GLN A 419 11.25 -13.99 14.83
CA GLN A 419 11.28 -14.23 13.39
C GLN A 419 9.86 -14.17 12.81
N ARG A 420 9.73 -13.48 11.66
CA ARG A 420 8.43 -13.31 10.97
C ARG A 420 8.59 -13.57 9.49
N GLU A 421 7.60 -14.25 8.93
CA GLU A 421 7.52 -14.49 7.49
C GLU A 421 6.06 -14.50 7.00
N TYR A 422 5.60 -15.57 6.35
CA TYR A 422 4.26 -15.72 5.80
C TYR A 422 3.16 -15.48 6.85
N HIS A 423 2.04 -14.89 6.45
CA HIS A 423 0.92 -14.52 7.32
C HIS A 423 1.25 -13.46 8.40
N CYS A 424 2.39 -12.78 8.33
CA CYS A 424 2.59 -11.61 9.16
C CYS A 424 2.07 -10.34 8.48
N ASN A 425 1.77 -9.34 9.31
CA ASN A 425 1.42 -7.99 8.88
C ASN A 425 2.39 -6.99 9.48
N ALA A 426 2.64 -5.90 8.74
CA ALA A 426 3.39 -4.75 9.23
C ALA A 426 2.70 -3.49 8.74
N ILE A 427 2.28 -2.63 9.67
CA ILE A 427 1.46 -1.45 9.40
C ILE A 427 2.05 -0.23 10.07
N LEU A 428 2.26 0.84 9.28
CA LEU A 428 2.62 2.16 9.81
C LEU A 428 1.41 2.76 10.53
N VAL A 429 1.60 3.22 11.77
CA VAL A 429 0.56 3.87 12.57
C VAL A 429 0.80 5.38 12.69
N PRO A 430 -0.24 6.17 13.08
CA PRO A 430 -0.14 7.63 13.10
C PRO A 430 1.02 8.20 13.93
N ASP A 431 1.47 7.50 14.95
CA ASP A 431 2.61 7.92 15.75
C ASP A 431 3.97 7.63 15.10
N GLY A 432 3.99 7.11 13.88
CA GLY A 432 5.19 6.84 13.10
C GLY A 432 5.91 5.55 13.44
N ARG A 433 5.39 4.73 14.35
CA ARG A 433 5.88 3.36 14.57
C ARG A 433 5.31 2.42 13.52
N VAL A 434 5.96 1.26 13.35
CA VAL A 434 5.43 0.16 12.56
C VAL A 434 5.02 -0.96 13.50
N ILE A 435 3.77 -1.39 13.43
CA ILE A 435 3.25 -2.50 14.23
C ILE A 435 3.34 -3.78 13.41
N ALA A 436 4.06 -4.76 13.92
CA ALA A 436 4.21 -6.08 13.31
C ALA A 436 3.50 -7.15 14.15
N VAL A 437 2.71 -7.99 13.49
CA VAL A 437 1.92 -9.04 14.13
C VAL A 437 1.83 -10.26 13.23
N GLY A 438 1.58 -11.43 13.79
CA GLY A 438 1.41 -12.67 13.05
C GLY A 438 2.73 -13.26 12.52
N GLY A 439 2.59 -14.14 11.57
CA GLY A 439 3.62 -15.00 11.00
C GLY A 439 3.24 -16.46 11.15
N GLU A 440 3.82 -17.38 10.39
CA GLU A 440 3.64 -18.81 10.60
C GLU A 440 4.56 -19.31 11.72
N GLY A 441 4.03 -20.20 12.55
CA GLY A 441 4.81 -20.93 13.56
C GLY A 441 5.75 -21.93 12.91
N GLN A 442 6.77 -22.29 13.66
CA GLN A 442 7.64 -23.40 13.28
C GLN A 442 6.84 -24.70 13.35
N PRO A 443 6.97 -25.63 12.38
CA PRO A 443 6.33 -26.93 12.46
C PRO A 443 6.69 -27.64 13.78
N GLY A 444 5.69 -27.90 14.63
CA GLY A 444 5.83 -28.60 15.90
C GLY A 444 6.14 -27.77 17.13
N ASN A 445 6.26 -26.43 17.02
CA ASN A 445 6.37 -25.52 18.16
C ASN A 445 5.34 -24.41 18.05
N GLU A 446 4.71 -24.09 19.16
CA GLU A 446 3.66 -23.09 19.28
C GLU A 446 4.09 -21.65 18.98
N PRO A 447 3.13 -20.79 18.73
CA PRO A 447 3.13 -19.95 17.54
C PRO A 447 3.75 -18.57 17.79
N PRO A 448 4.44 -17.98 16.81
CA PRO A 448 4.77 -16.55 16.81
C PRO A 448 3.53 -15.66 16.67
N PHE A 449 2.34 -16.24 16.50
CA PHE A 449 1.07 -15.56 16.26
C PHE A 449 0.56 -14.72 17.41
N SER A 450 1.08 -14.94 18.61
CA SER A 450 0.62 -14.29 19.85
C SER A 450 1.42 -13.03 20.21
N TYR A 451 2.30 -12.57 19.34
CA TYR A 451 3.14 -11.43 19.67
C TYR A 451 2.81 -10.23 18.79
N ILE A 452 2.59 -9.09 19.42
CA ILE A 452 2.58 -7.78 18.77
C ILE A 452 3.88 -7.08 19.15
N GLU A 453 4.63 -6.67 18.13
CA GLU A 453 5.83 -5.87 18.29
C GLU A 453 5.66 -4.52 17.61
N ALA A 454 6.23 -3.49 18.23
CA ALA A 454 6.34 -2.17 17.62
C ALA A 454 7.79 -1.88 17.27
N PHE A 455 8.01 -1.50 16.04
CA PHE A 455 9.26 -0.90 15.59
C PHE A 455 9.19 0.62 15.73
N SER A 456 10.12 1.19 16.46
CA SER A 456 10.38 2.61 16.51
C SER A 456 11.52 2.95 15.55
N PRO A 457 11.24 3.49 14.35
CA PRO A 457 12.26 3.82 13.38
C PRO A 457 13.23 4.88 13.87
N PRO A 458 14.43 4.99 13.29
CA PRO A 458 15.49 5.91 13.73
C PRO A 458 15.06 7.37 13.88
N TYR A 459 14.14 7.85 13.03
CA TYR A 459 13.66 9.24 13.09
C TYR A 459 12.91 9.56 14.40
N LEU A 460 12.37 8.57 15.11
CA LEU A 460 11.70 8.80 16.41
C LEU A 460 12.67 9.14 17.55
N PHE A 461 13.96 8.97 17.33
CA PHE A 461 15.01 9.24 18.33
C PHE A 461 15.84 10.49 18.02
N ARG A 462 15.53 11.21 16.93
CA ARG A 462 16.36 12.33 16.44
C ARG A 462 16.05 13.67 17.06
N GLY A 463 14.90 13.85 17.69
CA GLY A 463 14.54 15.12 18.31
C GLY A 463 13.07 15.24 18.68
N ILE A 464 12.67 16.47 18.99
CA ILE A 464 11.27 16.79 19.33
C ILE A 464 10.40 16.67 18.08
N ARG A 465 9.30 15.97 18.21
CA ARG A 465 8.37 15.77 17.10
C ARG A 465 7.48 16.99 16.88
N PRO A 466 7.26 17.41 15.61
CA PRO A 466 6.25 18.41 15.32
C PRO A 466 4.84 17.89 15.71
N VAL A 467 3.98 18.81 16.13
CA VAL A 467 2.62 18.49 16.53
C VAL A 467 1.65 19.30 15.66
N ILE A 468 0.83 18.59 14.90
CA ILE A 468 -0.27 19.17 14.10
C ILE A 468 -1.42 19.52 15.05
N SER A 469 -1.83 20.80 15.07
CA SER A 469 -2.93 21.32 15.85
C SER A 469 -3.83 22.23 15.00
N ASN A 470 -4.96 22.64 15.52
CA ASN A 470 -5.93 23.57 14.88
C ASN A 470 -6.37 23.16 13.46
N LEU A 471 -6.41 21.86 13.19
CA LEU A 471 -7.04 21.34 11.98
C LEU A 471 -8.57 21.51 12.11
N SER A 472 -9.20 22.26 11.20
CA SER A 472 -10.60 22.68 11.33
C SER A 472 -11.60 21.51 11.26
N THR A 473 -11.27 20.47 10.55
CA THR A 473 -12.05 19.23 10.40
C THR A 473 -11.13 18.09 9.99
N ASN A 474 -11.59 16.85 10.12
CA ASN A 474 -10.90 15.69 9.56
C ASN A 474 -11.52 15.21 8.22
N ASN A 475 -12.56 15.89 7.72
CA ASN A 475 -13.25 15.50 6.49
C ASN A 475 -13.09 16.60 5.44
N PHE A 476 -12.47 16.25 4.33
CA PHE A 476 -12.17 17.20 3.26
C PHE A 476 -12.62 16.68 1.90
N GLN A 477 -12.81 17.60 0.98
CA GLN A 477 -12.96 17.32 -0.45
C GLN A 477 -11.62 17.48 -1.16
N ARG A 478 -11.43 16.77 -2.27
CA ARG A 478 -10.30 17.04 -3.16
C ARG A 478 -10.34 18.48 -3.65
N GLY A 479 -9.17 19.09 -3.85
CA GLY A 479 -9.04 20.50 -4.21
C GLY A 479 -9.25 21.49 -3.06
N ALA A 480 -9.63 21.03 -1.86
CA ALA A 480 -9.83 21.91 -0.71
C ALA A 480 -8.51 22.53 -0.23
N SER A 481 -8.59 23.77 0.21
CA SER A 481 -7.51 24.42 0.96
C SER A 481 -7.67 24.10 2.45
N ILE A 482 -6.55 23.69 3.07
CA ILE A 482 -6.50 23.27 4.48
C ILE A 482 -5.45 24.12 5.18
N THR A 483 -5.75 24.54 6.40
CA THR A 483 -4.80 25.16 7.31
C THR A 483 -4.70 24.38 8.61
N PHE A 484 -3.50 24.31 9.15
CA PHE A 484 -3.22 23.76 10.47
C PHE A 484 -1.98 24.41 11.07
N ASP A 485 -1.79 24.29 12.36
CA ASP A 485 -0.62 24.84 13.04
C ASP A 485 0.37 23.74 13.42
N ILE A 486 1.65 24.11 13.40
CA ILE A 486 2.76 23.30 13.90
C ILE A 486 3.40 24.04 15.08
N ALA A 487 3.38 23.40 16.24
CA ALA A 487 3.94 23.98 17.48
C ALA A 487 5.47 23.76 17.56
N LEU A 488 6.22 24.31 16.60
CA LEU A 488 7.69 24.35 16.62
C LEU A 488 8.18 25.65 16.02
N THR A 489 9.34 26.11 16.49
CA THR A 489 10.03 27.28 15.94
C THR A 489 10.76 26.98 14.62
N ASP A 490 10.93 25.70 14.27
CA ASP A 490 11.65 25.29 13.08
C ASP A 490 10.75 25.24 11.85
N SER A 491 11.34 25.44 10.67
CA SER A 491 10.62 25.40 9.42
C SER A 491 10.21 23.97 9.06
N VAL A 492 8.97 23.81 8.65
CA VAL A 492 8.49 22.56 8.04
C VAL A 492 9.22 22.33 6.73
N THR A 493 9.72 21.12 6.52
CA THR A 493 10.47 20.74 5.31
C THR A 493 9.61 20.00 4.31
N LYS A 494 8.61 19.24 4.79
CA LYS A 494 7.69 18.48 3.94
C LYS A 494 6.30 18.40 4.58
N VAL A 495 5.27 18.37 3.76
CA VAL A 495 3.90 17.98 4.12
C VAL A 495 3.43 16.93 3.13
N PHE A 496 2.83 15.85 3.61
CA PHE A 496 2.38 14.78 2.73
C PHE A 496 1.18 14.03 3.30
N LEU A 497 0.48 13.35 2.40
CA LEU A 497 -0.56 12.38 2.70
C LEU A 497 -0.03 10.97 2.49
N TYR A 498 -0.30 10.10 3.44
CA TYR A 498 -0.06 8.68 3.30
C TYR A 498 -1.37 7.91 3.56
N SER A 499 -1.84 7.16 2.56
CA SER A 499 -3.09 6.41 2.70
C SER A 499 -3.01 5.39 3.83
N THR A 500 -4.13 5.19 4.54
CA THR A 500 -4.22 4.09 5.50
C THR A 500 -4.04 2.75 4.80
N GLN A 501 -3.35 1.85 5.46
CA GLN A 501 -3.00 0.54 4.90
C GLN A 501 -4.08 -0.50 5.21
N SER A 502 -4.33 -1.36 4.23
CA SER A 502 -5.10 -2.61 4.39
C SER A 502 -4.24 -3.73 3.85
N VAL A 503 -3.73 -4.58 4.70
CA VAL A 503 -2.69 -5.54 4.32
C VAL A 503 -3.12 -6.97 4.54
N THR A 504 -2.69 -7.82 3.65
CA THR A 504 -2.79 -9.29 3.77
C THR A 504 -1.71 -9.94 2.92
N HIS A 505 -1.12 -11.03 3.38
CA HIS A 505 -0.10 -11.78 2.63
C HIS A 505 0.97 -10.85 2.01
N PHE A 506 0.97 -10.69 0.70
CA PHE A 506 1.92 -9.86 -0.07
C PHE A 506 1.24 -8.65 -0.71
N MET A 507 0.07 -8.28 -0.21
CA MET A 507 -0.75 -7.23 -0.78
C MET A 507 -1.02 -6.13 0.24
N ASN A 508 -0.93 -4.91 -0.22
CA ASN A 508 -1.60 -3.78 0.41
C ASN A 508 -2.78 -3.39 -0.49
N THR A 509 -3.98 -3.78 -0.07
CA THR A 509 -5.23 -3.57 -0.81
C THR A 509 -5.81 -2.16 -0.63
N GLY A 510 -5.15 -1.32 0.18
CA GLY A 510 -5.44 0.10 0.28
C GLY A 510 -5.01 0.88 -0.96
N ASN A 511 -5.11 2.19 -0.91
CA ASN A 511 -4.77 3.04 -2.06
C ASN A 511 -3.28 3.08 -2.39
N ASN A 512 -2.40 2.67 -1.48
CA ASN A 512 -0.94 2.75 -1.62
C ASN A 512 -0.43 4.13 -2.06
N ARG A 513 -1.01 5.22 -1.53
CA ARG A 513 -0.65 6.58 -1.90
C ARG A 513 0.26 7.23 -0.86
N PHE A 514 1.35 7.75 -1.35
CA PHE A 514 2.23 8.67 -0.63
C PHE A 514 2.38 9.92 -1.49
N VAL A 515 1.73 11.02 -1.10
CA VAL A 515 1.59 12.19 -1.95
C VAL A 515 2.13 13.42 -1.25
N HIS A 516 3.18 14.03 -1.82
CA HIS A 516 3.67 15.32 -1.36
C HIS A 516 2.67 16.43 -1.64
N LEU A 517 2.55 17.34 -0.70
CA LEU A 517 1.71 18.52 -0.81
C LEU A 517 2.58 19.79 -0.87
N ASN A 518 2.29 20.63 -1.83
CA ASN A 518 2.83 21.98 -1.82
C ASN A 518 2.23 22.75 -0.64
N PHE A 519 3.05 23.46 0.11
CA PHE A 519 2.61 24.20 1.29
C PHE A 519 3.25 25.58 1.36
N ASN A 520 2.57 26.48 2.06
CA ASN A 520 3.11 27.76 2.51
C ASN A 520 3.12 27.78 4.03
N GLN A 521 4.21 28.29 4.62
CA GLN A 521 4.33 28.47 6.07
C GLN A 521 4.38 29.96 6.40
N SER A 522 3.51 30.39 7.32
CA SER A 522 3.51 31.75 7.89
C SER A 522 3.48 31.63 9.42
N GLY A 523 4.62 31.87 10.06
CA GLY A 523 4.79 31.56 11.48
C GLY A 523 4.56 30.07 11.74
N ASN A 524 3.65 29.76 12.64
CA ASN A 524 3.28 28.38 12.97
C ASN A 524 2.22 27.78 12.03
N THR A 525 1.58 28.60 11.21
CA THR A 525 0.46 28.16 10.36
C THR A 525 0.98 27.63 9.03
N ILE A 526 0.55 26.42 8.69
CA ILE A 526 0.78 25.75 7.41
C ILE A 526 -0.49 25.82 6.59
N SER A 527 -0.38 26.21 5.33
CA SER A 527 -1.47 26.21 4.35
C SER A 527 -1.13 25.28 3.21
N ILE A 528 -2.04 24.36 2.89
CA ILE A 528 -1.92 23.40 1.78
C ILE A 528 -3.17 23.44 0.92
N THR A 529 -3.04 23.04 -0.34
CA THR A 529 -4.18 22.72 -1.22
C THR A 529 -4.09 21.27 -1.63
N LEU A 530 -5.16 20.52 -1.38
CA LEU A 530 -5.24 19.12 -1.76
C LEU A 530 -5.29 18.98 -3.29
N PRO A 531 -4.62 17.99 -3.89
CA PRO A 531 -4.82 17.67 -5.30
C PRO A 531 -6.30 17.46 -5.62
N ASN A 532 -6.75 17.87 -6.81
CA ASN A 532 -8.13 17.65 -7.26
C ASN A 532 -8.29 16.35 -8.07
N ASP A 533 -7.19 15.73 -8.47
CA ASP A 533 -7.18 14.53 -9.28
C ASP A 533 -7.40 13.28 -8.43
N SER A 534 -8.48 12.53 -8.72
CA SER A 534 -8.80 11.27 -8.03
C SER A 534 -7.83 10.13 -8.34
N LEU A 535 -7.07 10.23 -9.42
CA LEU A 535 -6.04 9.26 -9.75
C LEU A 535 -4.81 9.43 -8.84
N ILE A 536 -4.51 10.66 -8.45
CA ILE A 536 -3.41 10.98 -7.52
C ILE A 536 -3.83 10.70 -6.08
N ILE A 537 -5.00 11.20 -5.66
CA ILE A 537 -5.56 10.98 -4.33
C ILE A 537 -6.98 10.41 -4.41
N PRO A 538 -7.15 9.09 -4.63
CA PRO A 538 -8.45 8.44 -4.57
C PRO A 538 -9.17 8.71 -3.25
N ASP A 539 -10.49 8.62 -3.26
CA ASP A 539 -11.27 8.74 -2.02
C ASP A 539 -10.83 7.70 -0.98
N GLY A 540 -10.79 8.10 0.29
CA GLY A 540 -10.37 7.23 1.38
C GLY A 540 -9.81 7.99 2.56
N PHE A 541 -9.08 7.26 3.41
CA PHE A 541 -8.48 7.81 4.61
C PHE A 541 -6.97 7.94 4.44
N TYR A 542 -6.45 9.05 4.95
CA TYR A 542 -5.05 9.39 4.83
C TYR A 542 -4.48 9.88 6.15
N MET A 543 -3.27 9.53 6.44
CA MET A 543 -2.45 10.12 7.49
C MET A 543 -1.82 11.40 6.93
N LEU A 544 -2.17 12.56 7.45
CA LEU A 544 -1.53 13.84 7.18
C LEU A 544 -0.32 13.98 8.09
N PHE A 545 0.86 14.06 7.50
CA PHE A 545 2.12 14.31 8.19
C PHE A 545 2.71 15.67 7.81
N ALA A 546 3.35 16.29 8.76
CA ALA A 546 4.31 17.36 8.52
C ALA A 546 5.69 16.94 9.06
N MET A 547 6.75 17.31 8.39
CA MET A 547 8.11 16.98 8.81
C MET A 547 8.91 18.23 9.08
N VAL A 548 9.73 18.17 10.11
CA VAL A 548 10.82 19.11 10.37
C VAL A 548 12.10 18.30 10.23
N ASP A 549 12.95 18.67 9.27
CA ASP A 549 14.09 17.88 8.82
C ASP A 549 13.63 16.43 8.44
N ASP A 550 14.09 15.42 9.16
CA ASP A 550 13.73 14.02 8.94
C ASP A 550 12.82 13.48 10.07
N ILE A 551 12.22 14.36 10.87
CA ILE A 551 11.39 14.00 12.02
C ILE A 551 9.93 14.23 11.68
N PRO A 552 9.10 13.17 11.56
CA PRO A 552 7.69 13.30 11.26
C PRO A 552 6.86 13.73 12.48
N SER A 553 5.81 14.48 12.24
CA SER A 553 4.77 14.74 13.23
C SER A 553 4.06 13.43 13.64
N ILE A 554 3.27 13.50 14.70
CA ILE A 554 2.16 12.55 14.84
C ILE A 554 1.14 12.90 13.78
N ALA A 555 0.73 11.92 12.98
CA ALA A 555 -0.21 12.14 11.89
C ALA A 555 -1.62 12.43 12.40
N LYS A 556 -2.35 13.23 11.63
CA LYS A 556 -3.81 13.33 11.73
C LYS A 556 -4.43 12.47 10.64
N ILE A 557 -5.34 11.58 11.01
CA ILE A 557 -6.12 10.84 10.00
C ILE A 557 -7.22 11.77 9.49
N ILE A 558 -7.24 11.96 8.18
CA ILE A 558 -8.25 12.73 7.46
C ILE A 558 -8.97 11.83 6.47
N SER A 559 -10.24 12.10 6.21
CA SER A 559 -10.99 11.50 5.12
C SER A 559 -11.01 12.43 3.91
N LEU A 560 -10.74 11.88 2.76
CA LEU A 560 -10.95 12.53 1.48
C LEU A 560 -12.13 11.88 0.79
N VAL A 561 -13.13 12.69 0.52
CA VAL A 561 -14.29 12.30 -0.28
C VAL A 561 -14.31 13.24 -1.46
N GLY A 562 -14.43 12.70 -2.68
CA GLY A 562 -14.62 13.55 -3.84
C GLY A 562 -15.81 14.50 -3.61
N SER A 563 -15.74 15.71 -4.15
CA SER A 563 -16.97 16.43 -4.38
C SER A 563 -17.84 15.48 -5.19
N PHE A 564 -18.86 14.91 -4.58
CA PHE A 564 -19.96 14.43 -5.38
C PHE A 564 -20.47 15.68 -6.09
N THR A 565 -19.90 15.99 -7.25
CA THR A 565 -20.71 16.67 -8.24
C THR A 565 -21.90 15.77 -8.35
N THR A 566 -23.07 16.31 -8.12
CA THR A 566 -24.35 15.67 -8.38
C THR A 566 -24.57 15.43 -9.88
N ASP A 567 -23.54 15.48 -10.67
CA ASP A 567 -23.42 14.79 -11.93
C ASP A 567 -23.35 13.29 -11.62
N ILE A 568 -24.51 12.75 -11.25
CA ILE A 568 -24.89 11.46 -11.74
C ILE A 568 -24.66 11.61 -13.25
N HIS A 569 -23.57 11.03 -13.76
CA HIS A 569 -23.66 10.56 -15.12
C HIS A 569 -24.92 9.69 -15.10
N GLU A 570 -26.02 10.25 -15.55
CA GLU A 570 -27.10 9.43 -16.05
C GLU A 570 -26.40 8.50 -17.01
N LEU A 571 -26.09 7.28 -16.54
CA LEU A 571 -26.02 6.15 -17.43
C LEU A 571 -27.25 6.35 -18.28
N GLN A 572 -27.08 6.60 -19.58
CA GLN A 572 -28.21 6.87 -20.47
C GLN A 572 -29.24 5.82 -20.14
N SER A 573 -30.18 6.21 -19.27
CA SER A 573 -31.15 5.30 -18.74
C SER A 573 -31.93 4.86 -19.95
N SER A 574 -31.93 3.57 -20.17
CA SER A 574 -32.97 3.05 -21.04
C SER A 574 -34.26 3.69 -20.55
N THR A 575 -34.91 4.50 -21.38
CA THR A 575 -36.02 5.40 -21.04
C THR A 575 -37.29 4.66 -20.60
N ASN A 576 -37.11 3.45 -20.08
CA ASN A 576 -38.18 2.48 -19.86
C ASN A 576 -38.86 2.57 -18.50
N ILE A 577 -38.17 3.11 -17.49
CA ILE A 577 -38.76 3.31 -16.16
C ILE A 577 -38.80 4.80 -15.82
N THR A 578 -39.97 5.34 -15.52
CA THR A 578 -40.17 6.71 -15.06
C THR A 578 -40.79 6.72 -13.68
N ILE A 579 -40.33 7.67 -12.83
CA ILE A 579 -40.81 7.86 -11.46
C ILE A 579 -41.32 9.29 -11.31
N TYR A 580 -42.54 9.45 -10.79
CA TYR A 580 -43.10 10.76 -10.55
C TYR A 580 -44.14 10.74 -9.42
N PRO A 581 -44.35 11.86 -8.74
CA PRO A 581 -43.53 13.07 -8.77
C PRO A 581 -42.16 12.82 -8.11
N ASN A 582 -41.16 13.56 -8.54
CA ASN A 582 -39.85 13.57 -7.88
C ASN A 582 -39.34 15.02 -7.92
N PRO A 583 -39.28 15.75 -6.80
CA PRO A 583 -39.53 15.32 -5.40
C PRO A 583 -40.93 14.82 -5.12
N SER A 584 -41.07 13.90 -4.15
CA SER A 584 -42.30 13.26 -3.73
C SER A 584 -42.69 13.62 -2.29
N TYR A 585 -43.99 13.71 -2.01
CA TYR A 585 -44.52 14.07 -0.69
C TYR A 585 -44.99 12.83 0.11
N ASN A 586 -46.01 12.14 -0.36
CA ASN A 586 -46.61 10.97 0.32
C ASN A 586 -46.50 9.67 -0.44
N SER A 587 -46.41 9.75 -1.75
CA SER A 587 -46.35 8.58 -2.63
C SER A 587 -45.59 8.91 -3.91
N LEU A 588 -45.07 7.90 -4.56
CA LEU A 588 -44.47 8.01 -5.88
C LEU A 588 -45.06 6.95 -6.82
N THR A 589 -45.22 7.32 -8.07
CA THR A 589 -45.71 6.42 -9.12
C THR A 589 -44.55 5.98 -9.98
N ILE A 590 -44.43 4.68 -10.18
CA ILE A 590 -43.45 4.02 -11.03
C ILE A 590 -44.17 3.58 -12.30
N ASN A 591 -43.70 4.02 -13.45
CA ASN A 591 -44.20 3.55 -14.75
C ASN A 591 -43.05 2.82 -15.47
N ASN A 592 -43.18 1.51 -15.61
CA ASN A 592 -42.22 0.64 -16.28
C ASN A 592 -42.72 0.26 -17.66
N LYS A 593 -42.18 0.90 -18.70
CA LYS A 593 -42.60 0.64 -20.10
C LYS A 593 -42.18 -0.76 -20.60
N SER A 594 -41.19 -1.37 -19.95
CA SER A 594 -40.71 -2.74 -20.26
C SER A 594 -41.43 -3.82 -19.44
N PHE A 595 -42.50 -3.47 -18.72
CA PHE A 595 -43.30 -4.44 -17.96
C PHE A 595 -43.89 -5.53 -18.90
N GLY A 596 -43.53 -6.74 -18.66
CA GLY A 596 -43.89 -7.92 -19.51
C GLY A 596 -42.75 -8.92 -19.59
N ASP A 597 -41.55 -8.54 -19.27
CA ASP A 597 -40.34 -9.40 -19.34
C ASP A 597 -39.96 -10.08 -18.00
N GLY A 598 -40.88 -10.20 -17.05
CA GLY A 598 -40.69 -10.89 -15.77
C GLY A 598 -41.12 -10.08 -14.55
N ILE A 599 -41.02 -10.69 -13.36
CA ILE A 599 -41.36 -10.05 -12.08
C ILE A 599 -40.23 -9.06 -11.74
N PHE A 600 -40.61 -7.80 -11.54
CA PHE A 600 -39.69 -6.76 -11.03
C PHE A 600 -39.79 -6.64 -9.50
N SER A 601 -38.68 -6.78 -8.80
CA SER A 601 -38.58 -6.30 -7.43
C SER A 601 -38.11 -4.85 -7.40
N VAL A 602 -38.64 -4.09 -6.49
CA VAL A 602 -38.34 -2.67 -6.29
C VAL A 602 -37.93 -2.47 -4.83
N ASP A 603 -36.72 -2.02 -4.61
CA ASP A 603 -36.21 -1.70 -3.28
C ASP A 603 -36.03 -0.19 -3.15
N ILE A 604 -36.48 0.42 -2.05
CA ILE A 604 -36.03 1.76 -1.65
C ILE A 604 -34.93 1.60 -0.60
N VAL A 605 -33.79 2.19 -0.90
CA VAL A 605 -32.62 2.16 -0.01
C VAL A 605 -32.22 3.57 0.38
N ASP A 606 -31.67 3.72 1.58
CA ASP A 606 -31.06 4.97 2.01
C ASP A 606 -29.67 5.15 1.34
N ILE A 607 -29.03 6.29 1.61
CA ILE A 607 -27.71 6.61 1.06
C ILE A 607 -26.59 5.67 1.55
N THR A 608 -26.85 4.86 2.58
CA THR A 608 -25.93 3.83 3.09
C THR A 608 -26.13 2.47 2.41
N GLY A 609 -27.14 2.35 1.54
CA GLY A 609 -27.53 1.12 0.86
C GLY A 609 -28.45 0.20 1.67
N LYS A 610 -28.88 0.63 2.88
CA LYS A 610 -29.84 -0.11 3.70
C LYS A 610 -31.20 -0.12 3.02
N VAL A 611 -31.77 -1.31 2.82
CA VAL A 611 -33.12 -1.48 2.31
C VAL A 611 -34.12 -1.00 3.36
N LEU A 612 -34.92 -0.01 2.99
CA LEU A 612 -35.96 0.55 3.84
C LEU A 612 -37.32 -0.03 3.49
N LYS A 613 -37.52 -0.33 2.21
CA LYS A 613 -38.77 -0.89 1.69
C LYS A 613 -38.53 -1.78 0.49
N GLU A 614 -39.33 -2.81 0.36
CA GLU A 614 -39.30 -3.75 -0.76
C GLU A 614 -40.71 -3.98 -1.30
N TRP A 615 -40.85 -4.03 -2.64
CA TRP A 615 -42.07 -4.38 -3.35
C TRP A 615 -41.81 -5.29 -4.54
N LYS A 616 -42.87 -6.01 -4.92
CA LYS A 616 -42.91 -6.66 -6.23
C LYS A 616 -43.88 -5.87 -7.08
N MET A 617 -43.41 -5.33 -8.21
CA MET A 617 -44.33 -4.74 -9.19
C MET A 617 -45.17 -5.82 -9.87
N LEU A 618 -46.46 -5.67 -9.75
CA LEU A 618 -47.46 -6.56 -10.38
C LEU A 618 -48.09 -5.91 -11.61
N ASN A 619 -47.90 -4.61 -11.79
CA ASN A 619 -48.48 -3.84 -12.89
C ASN A 619 -47.45 -2.93 -13.54
N LYS A 620 -47.71 -2.55 -14.80
CA LYS A 620 -46.91 -1.63 -15.59
C LYS A 620 -46.77 -0.24 -14.90
N ILE A 621 -47.80 0.18 -14.22
CA ILE A 621 -47.85 1.43 -13.44
C ILE A 621 -48.29 1.06 -12.03
N GLU A 622 -47.51 1.52 -11.04
CA GLU A 622 -47.80 1.22 -9.64
C GLU A 622 -47.43 2.42 -8.78
N THR A 623 -48.25 2.69 -7.76
CA THR A 623 -48.05 3.81 -6.84
C THR A 623 -47.64 3.25 -5.48
N ILE A 624 -46.49 3.68 -4.99
CA ILE A 624 -45.89 3.22 -3.75
C ILE A 624 -46.01 4.33 -2.68
N PRO A 625 -46.55 4.04 -1.48
CA PRO A 625 -46.57 4.98 -0.38
C PRO A 625 -45.18 5.16 0.23
N ILE A 626 -44.80 6.41 0.46
CA ILE A 626 -43.50 6.78 1.05
C ILE A 626 -43.68 7.75 2.25
N ASN A 627 -44.89 7.86 2.76
CA ASN A 627 -45.24 8.77 3.86
C ASN A 627 -44.55 8.44 5.19
N ASP A 628 -43.97 7.27 5.34
CA ASP A 628 -43.21 6.81 6.49
C ASP A 628 -41.69 7.02 6.35
N LEU A 629 -41.21 7.42 5.16
CA LEU A 629 -39.80 7.72 4.97
C LEU A 629 -39.50 9.15 5.48
N PRO A 630 -38.43 9.40 6.23
CA PRO A 630 -37.98 10.75 6.58
C PRO A 630 -37.70 11.62 5.35
N ILE A 631 -37.73 12.97 5.53
CA ILE A 631 -37.26 13.90 4.48
C ILE A 631 -35.82 13.56 4.13
N GLY A 632 -35.51 13.38 2.84
CA GLY A 632 -34.17 13.01 2.42
C GLY A 632 -34.07 12.51 0.97
N SER A 633 -32.86 12.12 0.60
CA SER A 633 -32.58 11.46 -0.68
C SER A 633 -32.47 9.96 -0.50
N TYR A 634 -33.09 9.22 -1.40
CA TYR A 634 -33.12 7.76 -1.42
C TYR A 634 -32.83 7.25 -2.82
N LEU A 635 -32.43 5.98 -2.92
CA LEU A 635 -32.29 5.30 -4.19
C LEU A 635 -33.39 4.24 -4.32
N ILE A 636 -34.00 4.14 -5.50
CA ILE A 636 -34.87 3.06 -5.87
C ILE A 636 -34.12 2.12 -6.80
N ARG A 637 -34.04 0.86 -6.43
CA ARG A 637 -33.46 -0.22 -7.25
C ARG A 637 -34.58 -1.05 -7.86
N PHE A 638 -34.47 -1.28 -9.15
CA PHE A 638 -35.35 -2.15 -9.93
C PHE A 638 -34.57 -3.40 -10.34
N LYS A 639 -35.04 -4.57 -9.95
CA LYS A 639 -34.37 -5.84 -10.24
C LYS A 639 -35.31 -6.79 -10.98
N SER A 640 -34.82 -7.39 -12.05
CA SER A 640 -35.39 -8.55 -12.71
C SER A 640 -34.26 -9.46 -13.20
N GLU A 641 -34.58 -10.64 -13.73
CA GLU A 641 -33.56 -11.52 -14.31
C GLU A 641 -32.77 -10.88 -15.45
N LYS A 642 -33.31 -9.87 -16.12
CA LYS A 642 -32.74 -9.22 -17.31
C LYS A 642 -32.37 -7.76 -17.11
N TYR A 643 -32.82 -7.12 -16.03
CA TYR A 643 -32.64 -5.69 -15.80
C TYR A 643 -32.27 -5.38 -14.37
N ASN A 644 -31.32 -4.45 -14.23
CA ASN A 644 -30.98 -3.84 -12.96
C ASN A 644 -30.81 -2.33 -13.20
N GLU A 645 -31.73 -1.53 -12.67
CA GLU A 645 -31.75 -0.07 -12.85
C GLU A 645 -31.89 0.62 -11.49
N ILE A 646 -31.20 1.75 -11.29
CA ILE A 646 -31.25 2.53 -10.07
C ILE A 646 -31.65 3.95 -10.41
N LYS A 647 -32.62 4.52 -9.65
CA LYS A 647 -33.00 5.93 -9.78
C LYS A 647 -33.01 6.59 -8.41
N ARG A 648 -32.70 7.88 -8.41
CA ARG A 648 -32.78 8.70 -7.20
C ARG A 648 -34.16 9.30 -7.03
N ILE A 649 -34.66 9.30 -5.79
CA ILE A 649 -35.85 10.02 -5.39
C ILE A 649 -35.52 10.98 -4.24
N ILE A 650 -36.30 12.07 -4.17
CA ILE A 650 -36.23 13.06 -3.08
C ILE A 650 -37.58 13.05 -2.39
N VAL A 651 -37.59 12.78 -1.09
CA VAL A 651 -38.75 12.86 -0.22
C VAL A 651 -38.78 14.24 0.44
N VAL A 652 -39.87 14.96 0.28
CA VAL A 652 -40.09 16.27 0.88
C VAL A 652 -41.40 16.27 1.70
N ARG A 653 -41.52 17.18 2.63
CA ARG A 653 -42.77 17.40 3.43
C ARG A 653 -43.03 18.86 3.63
#